data_281ae03035c0402bd52f9fb5aae1fa85
#
_entry.id   281ae03035c0402bd52f9fb5aae1fa85
#
_cell.length_a   1.000
_cell.length_b   1.000
_cell.length_c   1.000
_cell.angle_alpha   90.00
_cell.angle_beta   90.00
_cell.angle_gamma   90.00
#
_symmetry.space_group_name_H-M   'P 1'
#
loop_
_entity.id
_entity.type
_entity.pdbx_description
1 polymer ?
#
loop_
_entity_poly.entity_id
_entity_poly.type
_entity_poly.pdbx_seq_one_letter_code
_entity_poly.pdbx_strand_id
1 'polypeptide(L)'
;MAAAIHKSFRLPESKAHRVPPKEFRTLHRKIELSVDFQKKSILGFCTLEVEPISQGLRRAHIDACELEIKSCTVDGTNVEYEYDNAVLTVPLAEKKGPRSIRVEYSTSPKEGLYFTAPDAEHPEKEVQVWTHSEPEAARFWYPCHDHPSDKSSSEMIVRVPKGFRVISNGKLLSTKDEGGSMLFHWREDTPHSSYLSSFVAGKFGEMTQEVHGIKLHYNFPESKRADVLRYFGETPRIIEVFEAVTSMKYPYEKYDQTTVQDFLAGGEENLNATTLSMNYYPEAGTEEDYQPMYSNPFSNAVNLVAHEAAHQWFGDWVTCSDWCHAWVNEAWATYLQSLYTERTKGADFMRWEMRAREAEYFEEDENEYRRPIVDREYVWPHDVFDHTTYRKGASMLHELRYILGDDAFFRGTAEFLKRHAKACADTDDMRKAMEAASGLQLEEFFEQAFMKPGYPEFKVDYAWDDAAKTATLQVKQEQDTADGTPVFRLPCDIVFYVDGDRSKFRVMLDSAEQSLVFSLDARPSVVEFDPERWLLKKVKFDKTFDLLENQLARSQDAWSRAEAATALGKTGSERAVVALKAAAKREQFWDVRACALRALGEIGKESALEALLEIGTPSDRRVRRALVKAFGNFKDDRARNTLIGILESDESPYVRCEAALSLAKSWPDGAFPHLKKAMVVHSPNETLAEACLEAMGKLKDEEVKRLVDESLAYGKPIRVRVGALKAIKARGRIADDEVALLKDILQNDKEYRVRLYLISGLLRELSDSRFVEVLAGVSKKDRNGSVRRQALEVYYDLSKEEDQVAALTRLRTEIEALKEENSKLLLSAN
;
A
#
# COMPACT_ATOMS: atom_id res chain seq x y z
N MET A 1 30.47 -7.48 5.83
CA MET A 1 29.26 -7.72 5.00
C MET A 1 29.43 -6.86 3.77
N ALA A 2 29.24 -7.38 2.57
CA ALA A 2 29.19 -6.52 1.39
C ALA A 2 27.98 -5.59 1.60
N ALA A 3 28.17 -4.28 1.36
CA ALA A 3 27.07 -3.33 1.35
C ALA A 3 26.00 -3.87 0.38
N ALA A 4 24.75 -3.92 0.83
CA ALA A 4 23.66 -4.27 -0.05
C ALA A 4 23.60 -3.16 -1.13
N ILE A 5 23.89 -3.52 -2.37
CA ILE A 5 23.73 -2.57 -3.48
C ILE A 5 22.22 -2.47 -3.69
N HIS A 6 21.61 -1.37 -3.21
CA HIS A 6 20.21 -1.10 -3.48
C HIS A 6 19.98 -1.04 -4.99
N LYS A 7 18.91 -1.69 -5.45
CA LYS A 7 18.50 -1.56 -6.85
C LYS A 7 18.04 -0.12 -7.11
N SER A 8 18.25 0.35 -8.33
CA SER A 8 17.81 1.68 -8.71
C SER A 8 16.30 1.69 -8.94
N PHE A 9 15.58 2.65 -8.34
CA PHE A 9 14.21 2.97 -8.71
C PHE A 9 14.09 3.38 -10.19
N ARG A 10 15.15 4.07 -10.69
CA ARG A 10 15.19 4.56 -12.06
C ARG A 10 15.58 3.43 -13.01
N LEU A 11 14.67 3.12 -13.91
CA LEU A 11 14.87 2.18 -15.01
C LEU A 11 15.48 2.90 -16.22
N PRO A 12 16.02 2.19 -17.23
CA PRO A 12 16.55 2.81 -18.44
C PRO A 12 15.56 3.73 -19.18
N GLU A 13 14.27 3.46 -19.06
CA GLU A 13 13.19 4.27 -19.65
C GLU A 13 12.79 5.48 -18.79
N SER A 14 13.28 5.59 -17.57
CA SER A 14 12.93 6.70 -16.67
C SER A 14 13.35 8.04 -17.25
N LYS A 15 12.45 9.00 -17.16
CA LYS A 15 12.66 10.38 -17.61
C LYS A 15 12.34 11.34 -16.49
N ALA A 16 13.02 12.50 -16.50
CA ALA A 16 12.67 13.60 -15.62
C ALA A 16 11.33 14.21 -16.06
N HIS A 17 10.30 14.01 -15.26
CA HIS A 17 8.98 14.61 -15.47
C HIS A 17 8.95 16.05 -14.96
N ARG A 18 8.31 16.90 -15.71
CA ARG A 18 8.05 18.30 -15.35
C ARG A 18 6.57 18.57 -15.59
N VAL A 19 6.00 19.46 -14.77
CA VAL A 19 4.63 19.94 -15.00
C VAL A 19 4.47 20.36 -16.45
N PRO A 20 3.51 19.81 -17.19
CA PRO A 20 3.28 20.20 -18.59
C PRO A 20 2.98 21.69 -18.69
N PRO A 21 3.44 22.38 -19.76
CA PRO A 21 3.06 23.78 -20.00
C PRO A 21 1.55 23.92 -20.06
N LYS A 22 0.97 24.76 -19.22
CA LYS A 22 -0.47 25.01 -19.22
C LYS A 22 -0.80 26.07 -20.26
N GLU A 23 -1.49 25.67 -21.31
CA GLU A 23 -1.88 26.55 -22.43
C GLU A 23 -3.17 27.31 -22.14
N PHE A 24 -4.07 26.65 -21.41
CA PHE A 24 -5.37 27.17 -21.00
C PHE A 24 -5.73 26.69 -19.58
N ARG A 25 -6.71 27.30 -18.98
CA ARG A 25 -7.38 26.78 -17.78
C ARG A 25 -8.69 26.17 -18.19
N THR A 26 -8.98 24.97 -17.74
CA THR A 26 -10.31 24.41 -17.86
C THR A 26 -11.19 25.03 -16.78
N LEU A 27 -12.25 25.71 -17.19
CA LEU A 27 -13.20 26.34 -16.27
C LEU A 27 -14.32 25.39 -15.88
N HIS A 28 -14.79 24.62 -16.87
CA HIS A 28 -15.85 23.64 -16.71
C HIS A 28 -15.70 22.51 -17.72
N ARG A 29 -16.03 21.29 -17.32
CA ARG A 29 -16.13 20.13 -18.20
C ARG A 29 -17.51 19.50 -18.10
N LYS A 30 -18.14 19.28 -19.25
CA LYS A 30 -19.43 18.61 -19.35
C LYS A 30 -19.27 17.33 -20.15
N ILE A 31 -19.52 16.19 -19.51
CA ILE A 31 -19.34 14.86 -20.05
C ILE A 31 -20.71 14.23 -20.22
N GLU A 32 -21.09 13.89 -21.45
CA GLU A 32 -22.39 13.31 -21.81
C GLU A 32 -22.15 11.92 -22.41
N LEU A 33 -22.58 10.85 -21.76
CA LEU A 33 -22.27 9.47 -22.13
C LEU A 33 -23.51 8.62 -22.34
N SER A 34 -23.47 7.72 -23.33
CA SER A 34 -24.33 6.56 -23.47
C SER A 34 -23.50 5.29 -23.32
N VAL A 35 -23.86 4.44 -22.36
CA VAL A 35 -23.11 3.23 -22.00
C VAL A 35 -23.70 2.02 -22.68
N ASP A 36 -22.89 1.26 -23.43
CA ASP A 36 -23.22 -0.04 -24.01
C ASP A 36 -22.52 -1.16 -23.23
N PHE A 37 -23.22 -1.77 -22.31
CA PHE A 37 -22.69 -2.86 -21.47
C PHE A 37 -22.35 -4.13 -22.25
N GLN A 38 -23.03 -4.38 -23.38
CA GLN A 38 -22.77 -5.58 -24.20
C GLN A 38 -21.48 -5.42 -25.01
N LYS A 39 -21.27 -4.24 -25.60
CA LYS A 39 -20.06 -3.93 -26.36
C LYS A 39 -18.90 -3.47 -25.49
N LYS A 40 -19.16 -3.22 -24.19
CA LYS A 40 -18.19 -2.62 -23.25
C LYS A 40 -17.60 -1.34 -23.82
N SER A 41 -18.47 -0.44 -24.27
CA SER A 41 -18.10 0.80 -24.94
C SER A 41 -18.98 1.97 -24.50
N ILE A 42 -18.49 3.17 -24.74
CA ILE A 42 -19.21 4.42 -24.57
C ILE A 42 -19.26 5.21 -25.86
N LEU A 43 -20.37 5.91 -26.09
CA LEU A 43 -20.51 6.99 -27.07
C LEU A 43 -20.75 8.26 -26.27
N GLY A 44 -20.00 9.33 -26.54
CA GLY A 44 -20.09 10.52 -25.73
C GLY A 44 -19.79 11.82 -26.45
N PHE A 45 -20.10 12.89 -25.69
CA PHE A 45 -19.68 14.24 -25.97
C PHE A 45 -18.96 14.77 -24.73
N CYS A 46 -17.81 15.41 -24.96
CA CYS A 46 -17.14 16.18 -23.94
C CYS A 46 -17.08 17.63 -24.37
N THR A 47 -17.60 18.53 -23.54
CA THR A 47 -17.53 19.98 -23.75
C THR A 47 -16.61 20.58 -22.69
N LEU A 48 -15.52 21.20 -23.13
CA LEU A 48 -14.56 21.91 -22.28
C LEU A 48 -14.74 23.41 -22.45
N GLU A 49 -15.10 24.09 -21.35
CA GLU A 49 -15.03 25.55 -21.31
C GLU A 49 -13.62 25.92 -20.86
N VAL A 50 -12.81 26.48 -21.79
CA VAL A 50 -11.41 26.78 -21.55
C VAL A 50 -11.11 28.26 -21.66
N GLU A 51 -10.24 28.77 -20.79
CA GLU A 51 -9.70 30.12 -20.85
C GLU A 51 -8.23 30.08 -21.26
N PRO A 52 -7.86 30.55 -22.47
CA PRO A 52 -6.47 30.63 -22.90
C PRO A 52 -5.63 31.49 -21.94
N ILE A 53 -4.46 30.98 -21.52
CA ILE A 53 -3.51 31.74 -20.68
C ILE A 53 -2.83 32.83 -21.51
N SER A 54 -2.46 32.49 -22.75
CA SER A 54 -1.91 33.43 -23.70
C SER A 54 -2.98 33.94 -24.66
N GLN A 55 -3.07 35.26 -24.85
CA GLN A 55 -4.01 35.87 -25.81
C GLN A 55 -3.75 35.49 -27.27
N GLY A 56 -2.58 34.95 -27.57
CA GLY A 56 -2.19 34.48 -28.93
C GLY A 56 -2.30 32.98 -29.12
N LEU A 57 -2.95 32.24 -28.22
CA LEU A 57 -3.09 30.79 -28.35
C LEU A 57 -3.87 30.45 -29.65
N ARG A 58 -3.24 29.73 -30.54
CA ARG A 58 -3.80 29.36 -31.87
C ARG A 58 -4.23 27.91 -31.95
N ARG A 59 -3.77 27.09 -31.02
CA ARG A 59 -4.07 25.66 -30.94
C ARG A 59 -4.20 25.27 -29.46
N ALA A 60 -5.12 24.38 -29.13
CA ALA A 60 -5.25 23.76 -27.83
C ALA A 60 -4.89 22.28 -27.98
N HIS A 61 -4.00 21.80 -27.10
CA HIS A 61 -3.66 20.37 -27.02
C HIS A 61 -4.46 19.76 -25.86
N ILE A 62 -5.22 18.70 -26.18
CA ILE A 62 -6.13 18.02 -25.27
C ILE A 62 -5.73 16.55 -25.24
N ASP A 63 -5.47 16.01 -24.05
CA ASP A 63 -5.18 14.59 -23.88
C ASP A 63 -6.42 13.77 -24.25
N ALA A 64 -6.26 12.78 -25.13
CA ALA A 64 -7.33 11.97 -25.67
C ALA A 64 -6.71 10.65 -26.21
N CYS A 65 -6.55 9.67 -25.31
CA CYS A 65 -5.87 8.44 -25.66
C CYS A 65 -6.84 7.38 -26.19
N GLU A 66 -6.55 6.83 -27.38
CA GLU A 66 -7.30 5.73 -27.99
C GLU A 66 -8.81 6.00 -28.14
N LEU A 67 -9.20 7.26 -28.34
CA LEU A 67 -10.57 7.65 -28.61
C LEU A 67 -10.82 7.67 -30.13
N GLU A 68 -11.99 7.22 -30.55
CA GLU A 68 -12.47 7.44 -31.92
C GLU A 68 -13.15 8.80 -31.98
N ILE A 69 -12.41 9.84 -32.41
CA ILE A 69 -12.94 11.20 -32.53
C ILE A 69 -13.81 11.29 -33.78
N LYS A 70 -15.08 11.71 -33.63
CA LYS A 70 -16.05 11.82 -34.71
C LYS A 70 -16.19 13.23 -35.23
N SER A 71 -16.23 14.19 -34.33
CA SER A 71 -16.33 15.61 -34.67
C SER A 71 -15.78 16.50 -33.58
N CYS A 72 -15.33 17.70 -33.96
CA CYS A 72 -14.90 18.73 -33.02
C CYS A 72 -15.49 20.08 -33.42
N THR A 73 -16.05 20.80 -32.44
CA THR A 73 -16.52 22.17 -32.64
C THR A 73 -15.85 23.12 -31.67
N VAL A 74 -15.60 24.35 -32.12
CA VAL A 74 -15.15 25.45 -31.26
C VAL A 74 -16.18 26.58 -31.36
N ASP A 75 -16.73 27.00 -30.20
CA ASP A 75 -17.81 27.99 -30.10
C ASP A 75 -19.01 27.64 -31.01
N GLY A 76 -19.33 26.35 -31.13
CA GLY A 76 -20.41 25.82 -31.96
C GLY A 76 -20.10 25.69 -33.45
N THR A 77 -18.90 26.05 -33.93
CA THR A 77 -18.48 25.91 -35.32
C THR A 77 -17.59 24.69 -35.50
N ASN A 78 -17.88 23.84 -36.50
CA ASN A 78 -17.02 22.71 -36.83
C ASN A 78 -15.63 23.18 -37.19
N VAL A 79 -14.63 22.49 -36.72
CA VAL A 79 -13.21 22.74 -37.00
C VAL A 79 -12.53 21.47 -37.48
N GLU A 80 -11.54 21.61 -38.37
CA GLU A 80 -10.61 20.52 -38.67
C GLU A 80 -9.64 20.40 -37.49
N TYR A 81 -9.29 19.19 -37.12
CA TYR A 81 -8.40 18.89 -35.99
C TYR A 81 -7.29 17.91 -36.40
N GLU A 82 -6.19 17.93 -35.69
CA GLU A 82 -5.14 16.91 -35.78
C GLU A 82 -5.27 15.96 -34.60
N TYR A 83 -5.08 14.65 -34.79
CA TYR A 83 -5.15 13.65 -33.75
C TYR A 83 -4.18 12.51 -34.01
N ASP A 84 -3.29 12.26 -33.07
CA ASP A 84 -2.23 11.23 -33.14
C ASP A 84 -2.54 9.95 -32.32
N ASN A 85 -3.79 9.79 -31.88
CA ASN A 85 -4.27 8.74 -31.00
C ASN A 85 -3.89 8.92 -29.52
N ALA A 86 -3.26 10.01 -29.14
CA ALA A 86 -2.93 10.38 -27.77
C ALA A 86 -3.31 11.83 -27.45
N VAL A 87 -3.11 12.74 -28.40
CA VAL A 87 -3.37 14.18 -28.24
C VAL A 87 -4.25 14.67 -29.37
N LEU A 88 -5.32 15.35 -29.00
CA LEU A 88 -6.21 16.07 -29.91
C LEU A 88 -5.77 17.53 -29.98
N THR A 89 -5.30 17.97 -31.15
CA THR A 89 -4.91 19.35 -31.41
C THR A 89 -6.04 20.10 -32.10
N VAL A 90 -6.61 21.08 -31.43
CA VAL A 90 -7.78 21.84 -31.87
C VAL A 90 -7.36 23.27 -32.27
N PRO A 91 -7.61 23.74 -33.49
CA PRO A 91 -7.31 25.12 -33.86
C PRO A 91 -8.25 26.09 -33.15
N LEU A 92 -7.68 27.18 -32.65
CA LEU A 92 -8.42 28.24 -32.00
C LEU A 92 -8.31 29.53 -32.82
N ALA A 93 -9.45 30.05 -33.29
CA ALA A 93 -9.46 31.37 -33.91
C ALA A 93 -9.13 32.44 -32.85
N GLU A 94 -8.55 33.54 -33.26
CA GLU A 94 -8.23 34.68 -32.37
C GLU A 94 -9.49 35.31 -31.82
N LYS A 95 -9.67 35.11 -30.49
CA LYS A 95 -10.81 35.65 -29.74
C LYS A 95 -10.38 35.81 -28.29
N LYS A 96 -10.77 36.93 -27.67
CA LYS A 96 -10.57 37.14 -26.22
C LYS A 96 -11.60 36.38 -25.39
N GLY A 97 -11.20 35.91 -24.22
CA GLY A 97 -12.09 35.27 -23.25
C GLY A 97 -12.25 33.75 -23.44
N PRO A 98 -13.15 33.16 -22.67
CA PRO A 98 -13.37 31.72 -22.69
C PRO A 98 -13.80 31.18 -24.07
N ARG A 99 -13.46 29.91 -24.31
CA ARG A 99 -13.79 29.17 -25.53
C ARG A 99 -14.50 27.87 -25.14
N SER A 100 -15.48 27.48 -25.94
CA SER A 100 -16.17 26.21 -25.78
C SER A 100 -15.68 25.22 -26.83
N ILE A 101 -14.99 24.16 -26.42
CA ILE A 101 -14.53 23.06 -27.28
C ILE A 101 -15.41 21.85 -27.00
N ARG A 102 -16.16 21.39 -28.02
CA ARG A 102 -17.00 20.20 -27.90
C ARG A 102 -16.52 19.13 -28.84
N VAL A 103 -16.24 17.95 -28.28
CA VAL A 103 -15.74 16.76 -28.99
C VAL A 103 -16.79 15.66 -28.93
N GLU A 104 -17.14 15.10 -30.08
CA GLU A 104 -17.92 13.87 -30.18
C GLU A 104 -16.99 12.70 -30.40
N TYR A 105 -17.14 11.65 -29.58
CA TYR A 105 -16.23 10.50 -29.63
C TYR A 105 -16.91 9.20 -29.22
N SER A 106 -16.26 8.08 -29.53
CA SER A 106 -16.57 6.77 -28.96
C SER A 106 -15.29 6.05 -28.54
N THR A 107 -15.42 5.15 -27.55
CA THR A 107 -14.31 4.30 -27.15
C THR A 107 -14.78 3.00 -26.49
N SER A 108 -13.96 1.96 -26.64
CA SER A 108 -13.97 0.77 -25.80
C SER A 108 -12.72 0.82 -24.91
N PRO A 109 -12.78 1.52 -23.77
CA PRO A 109 -11.61 1.92 -23.02
C PRO A 109 -10.84 0.73 -22.48
N LYS A 110 -9.52 0.83 -22.51
CA LYS A 110 -8.61 -0.16 -21.93
C LYS A 110 -8.22 0.19 -20.49
N GLU A 111 -8.17 1.50 -20.21
CA GLU A 111 -7.85 2.08 -18.90
C GLU A 111 -8.87 3.18 -18.56
N GLY A 112 -8.93 3.60 -17.30
CA GLY A 112 -9.77 4.70 -16.84
C GLY A 112 -11.25 4.37 -16.65
N LEU A 113 -11.83 3.53 -17.48
CA LEU A 113 -13.22 3.07 -17.39
C LEU A 113 -13.31 1.56 -17.62
N TYR A 114 -13.91 0.86 -16.69
CA TYR A 114 -13.88 -0.60 -16.62
C TYR A 114 -15.29 -1.18 -16.57
N PHE A 115 -15.48 -2.32 -17.24
CA PHE A 115 -16.74 -3.05 -17.30
C PHE A 115 -16.59 -4.42 -16.65
N THR A 116 -17.46 -4.73 -15.71
CA THR A 116 -17.64 -6.07 -15.19
C THR A 116 -18.94 -6.68 -15.71
N ALA A 117 -18.92 -7.96 -15.95
CA ALA A 117 -20.10 -8.73 -16.36
C ALA A 117 -19.87 -10.22 -16.08
N PRO A 118 -20.95 -11.01 -15.91
CA PRO A 118 -20.87 -12.46 -15.86
C PRO A 118 -20.15 -13.04 -17.08
N ASP A 119 -19.40 -14.11 -16.86
CA ASP A 119 -18.88 -14.98 -17.91
C ASP A 119 -19.19 -16.46 -17.56
N ALA A 120 -18.76 -17.40 -18.41
CA ALA A 120 -19.04 -18.81 -18.22
C ALA A 120 -18.47 -19.37 -16.93
N GLU A 121 -17.32 -18.86 -16.50
CA GLU A 121 -16.59 -19.31 -15.32
C GLU A 121 -16.98 -18.53 -14.05
N HIS A 122 -17.53 -17.32 -14.23
CA HIS A 122 -17.96 -16.41 -13.16
C HIS A 122 -19.37 -15.89 -13.43
N PRO A 123 -20.41 -16.76 -13.36
CA PRO A 123 -21.80 -16.37 -13.60
C PRO A 123 -22.39 -15.47 -12.49
N GLU A 124 -21.73 -15.42 -11.33
CA GLU A 124 -22.13 -14.60 -10.18
C GLU A 124 -21.72 -13.13 -10.29
N LYS A 125 -20.90 -12.77 -11.28
CA LYS A 125 -20.45 -11.38 -11.43
C LYS A 125 -21.57 -10.41 -11.75
N GLU A 126 -21.49 -9.24 -11.13
CA GLU A 126 -22.44 -8.14 -11.36
C GLU A 126 -22.15 -7.44 -12.70
N VAL A 127 -23.22 -6.96 -13.35
CA VAL A 127 -23.07 -6.08 -14.52
C VAL A 127 -22.89 -4.65 -14.03
N GLN A 128 -21.67 -4.15 -14.12
CA GLN A 128 -21.29 -2.81 -13.65
C GLN A 128 -20.34 -2.13 -14.63
N VAL A 129 -20.30 -0.81 -14.58
CA VAL A 129 -19.23 0.02 -15.14
C VAL A 129 -18.78 0.98 -14.06
N TRP A 130 -17.49 1.21 -13.96
CA TRP A 130 -16.89 2.11 -12.98
C TRP A 130 -15.60 2.74 -13.52
N THR A 131 -15.28 3.92 -13.02
CA THR A 131 -14.05 4.64 -13.35
C THR A 131 -12.97 4.39 -12.30
N HIS A 132 -11.72 4.40 -12.76
CA HIS A 132 -10.50 4.50 -11.96
C HIS A 132 -9.50 5.25 -12.83
N SER A 133 -9.28 6.53 -12.52
CA SER A 133 -8.56 7.44 -13.41
C SER A 133 -7.22 7.92 -12.86
N GLU A 134 -6.90 7.62 -11.61
CA GLU A 134 -5.60 7.93 -11.04
C GLU A 134 -4.49 7.03 -11.62
N PRO A 135 -3.31 7.58 -11.94
CA PRO A 135 -2.98 9.01 -11.95
C PRO A 135 -3.41 9.77 -13.21
N GLU A 136 -3.39 9.20 -14.41
CA GLU A 136 -3.62 9.88 -15.69
C GLU A 136 -4.42 9.01 -16.68
N ALA A 137 -5.45 8.32 -16.19
CA ALA A 137 -6.27 7.46 -17.04
C ALA A 137 -7.63 8.07 -17.42
N ALA A 138 -7.92 9.32 -17.05
CA ALA A 138 -9.11 10.04 -17.51
C ALA A 138 -9.11 10.21 -19.04
N ARG A 139 -7.96 10.43 -19.63
CA ARG A 139 -7.74 10.59 -21.09
C ARG A 139 -8.17 9.41 -21.95
N PHE A 140 -8.38 8.23 -21.34
CA PHE A 140 -8.82 7.02 -22.08
C PHE A 140 -10.34 6.91 -22.20
N TRP A 141 -11.11 7.74 -21.50
CA TRP A 141 -12.57 7.69 -21.57
C TRP A 141 -13.25 9.04 -21.82
N TYR A 142 -12.54 10.17 -21.66
CA TYR A 142 -12.98 11.48 -22.15
C TYR A 142 -11.80 12.42 -22.45
N PRO A 143 -11.90 13.33 -23.44
CA PRO A 143 -10.87 14.33 -23.70
C PRO A 143 -10.74 15.32 -22.55
N CYS A 144 -9.52 15.56 -22.05
CA CYS A 144 -9.25 16.50 -20.96
C CYS A 144 -7.80 17.00 -20.99
N HIS A 145 -7.45 17.93 -20.10
CA HIS A 145 -6.06 18.12 -19.71
C HIS A 145 -5.82 17.23 -18.48
N ASP A 146 -5.18 16.08 -18.70
CA ASP A 146 -5.10 15.00 -17.72
C ASP A 146 -3.87 15.12 -16.84
N HIS A 147 -3.92 16.10 -15.94
CA HIS A 147 -2.86 16.39 -14.98
C HIS A 147 -3.48 16.89 -13.67
N PRO A 148 -2.96 16.54 -12.47
CA PRO A 148 -3.55 16.90 -11.20
C PRO A 148 -3.71 18.42 -11.01
N SER A 149 -2.86 19.23 -11.65
CA SER A 149 -2.93 20.68 -11.56
C SER A 149 -4.10 21.32 -12.31
N ASP A 150 -4.85 20.58 -13.14
CA ASP A 150 -5.99 21.14 -13.89
C ASP A 150 -7.31 20.88 -13.18
N LYS A 151 -7.72 21.80 -12.33
CA LYS A 151 -9.00 21.74 -11.59
C LYS A 151 -10.09 22.53 -12.29
N SER A 152 -11.26 21.92 -12.47
CA SER A 152 -12.47 22.58 -12.98
C SER A 152 -13.74 22.01 -12.36
N SER A 153 -14.84 22.73 -12.41
CA SER A 153 -16.17 22.18 -12.13
C SER A 153 -16.57 21.16 -13.22
N SER A 154 -17.53 20.28 -12.92
CA SER A 154 -17.96 19.27 -13.88
C SER A 154 -19.47 19.02 -13.91
N GLU A 155 -19.97 18.58 -15.07
CA GLU A 155 -21.27 17.94 -15.22
C GLU A 155 -21.09 16.54 -15.83
N MET A 156 -21.82 15.56 -15.28
CA MET A 156 -21.83 14.18 -15.74
C MET A 156 -23.26 13.78 -16.12
N ILE A 157 -23.49 13.54 -17.41
CA ILE A 157 -24.80 13.13 -17.92
C ILE A 157 -24.65 11.73 -18.51
N VAL A 158 -25.25 10.74 -17.85
CA VAL A 158 -25.04 9.33 -18.23
C VAL A 158 -26.37 8.66 -18.53
N ARG A 159 -26.45 8.06 -19.72
CA ARG A 159 -27.55 7.21 -20.15
C ARG A 159 -27.19 5.74 -19.95
N VAL A 160 -28.04 5.01 -19.22
CA VAL A 160 -27.90 3.60 -18.90
C VAL A 160 -29.21 2.84 -19.15
N PRO A 161 -29.22 1.51 -19.27
CA PRO A 161 -30.45 0.74 -19.35
C PRO A 161 -31.36 0.95 -18.15
N LYS A 162 -32.68 0.82 -18.36
CA LYS A 162 -33.67 0.90 -17.28
C LYS A 162 -33.39 -0.12 -16.17
N GLY A 163 -33.48 0.34 -14.92
CA GLY A 163 -33.17 -0.45 -13.73
C GLY A 163 -31.73 -0.36 -13.23
N PHE A 164 -30.85 0.36 -13.97
CA PHE A 164 -29.53 0.76 -13.49
C PHE A 164 -29.60 2.09 -12.76
N ARG A 165 -28.71 2.26 -11.81
CA ARG A 165 -28.44 3.54 -11.13
C ARG A 165 -27.08 4.08 -11.60
N VAL A 166 -26.93 5.38 -11.56
CA VAL A 166 -25.65 6.08 -11.79
C VAL A 166 -25.33 6.88 -10.54
N ILE A 167 -24.13 6.67 -10.01
CA ILE A 167 -23.56 7.45 -8.91
C ILE A 167 -22.40 8.25 -9.51
N SER A 168 -22.28 9.54 -9.16
CA SER A 168 -21.24 10.43 -9.66
C SER A 168 -20.97 11.57 -8.69
N ASN A 169 -19.97 12.39 -9.02
CA ASN A 169 -19.58 13.56 -8.25
C ASN A 169 -20.74 14.59 -8.13
N GLY A 170 -20.81 15.27 -6.99
CA GLY A 170 -21.72 16.38 -6.78
C GLY A 170 -23.20 16.02 -6.58
N LYS A 171 -24.09 16.88 -7.02
CA LYS A 171 -25.54 16.77 -6.85
C LYS A 171 -26.20 16.09 -8.04
N LEU A 172 -27.14 15.18 -7.78
CA LEU A 172 -28.07 14.69 -8.80
C LEU A 172 -29.11 15.78 -9.11
N LEU A 173 -28.97 16.42 -10.26
CA LEU A 173 -29.89 17.48 -10.69
C LEU A 173 -31.22 16.91 -11.22
N SER A 174 -31.15 15.83 -11.98
CA SER A 174 -32.35 15.21 -12.54
C SER A 174 -32.13 13.75 -12.96
N THR A 175 -33.22 13.00 -12.98
CA THR A 175 -33.34 11.69 -13.63
C THR A 175 -34.49 11.74 -14.62
N LYS A 176 -34.30 11.15 -15.81
CA LYS A 176 -35.33 11.11 -16.85
C LYS A 176 -35.48 9.67 -17.37
N ASP A 177 -36.71 9.14 -17.31
CA ASP A 177 -37.07 7.87 -17.96
C ASP A 177 -37.31 8.14 -19.46
N GLU A 178 -36.55 7.46 -20.32
CA GLU A 178 -36.65 7.57 -21.78
C GLU A 178 -37.23 6.27 -22.38
N GLY A 179 -38.03 5.53 -21.61
CA GLY A 179 -38.68 4.29 -22.01
C GLY A 179 -37.81 3.05 -21.76
N GLY A 180 -36.76 2.81 -22.57
CA GLY A 180 -35.85 1.67 -22.41
C GLY A 180 -34.58 2.03 -21.64
N SER A 181 -34.33 3.30 -21.39
CA SER A 181 -33.14 3.82 -20.72
C SER A 181 -33.49 4.88 -19.68
N MET A 182 -32.54 5.12 -18.79
CA MET A 182 -32.59 6.19 -17.80
C MET A 182 -31.45 7.16 -18.05
N LEU A 183 -31.72 8.45 -18.00
CA LEU A 183 -30.71 9.50 -18.07
C LEU A 183 -30.53 10.10 -16.69
N PHE A 184 -29.30 10.18 -16.21
CA PHE A 184 -28.93 10.81 -14.94
C PHE A 184 -28.06 12.03 -15.23
N HIS A 185 -28.37 13.16 -14.57
CA HIS A 185 -27.62 14.40 -14.69
C HIS A 185 -27.09 14.81 -13.33
N TRP A 186 -25.75 14.76 -13.17
CA TRP A 186 -25.01 15.14 -11.98
C TRP A 186 -24.22 16.42 -12.24
N ARG A 187 -23.96 17.22 -11.20
CA ARG A 187 -23.15 18.43 -11.28
C ARG A 187 -22.34 18.63 -10.01
N GLU A 188 -21.05 18.90 -10.21
CA GLU A 188 -20.10 19.28 -9.17
C GLU A 188 -19.54 20.68 -9.45
N ASP A 189 -19.82 21.61 -8.54
CA ASP A 189 -19.40 23.01 -8.67
C ASP A 189 -18.01 23.26 -8.05
N THR A 190 -17.52 22.36 -7.20
CA THR A 190 -16.17 22.44 -6.64
C THR A 190 -15.14 22.06 -7.70
N PRO A 191 -14.17 22.96 -8.00
CA PRO A 191 -13.10 22.62 -8.94
C PRO A 191 -12.27 21.43 -8.44
N HIS A 192 -12.11 20.43 -9.28
CA HIS A 192 -11.37 19.20 -9.00
C HIS A 192 -10.58 18.72 -10.23
N SER A 193 -9.56 17.93 -9.99
CA SER A 193 -8.68 17.36 -11.02
C SER A 193 -9.41 16.36 -11.92
N SER A 194 -8.88 16.11 -13.11
CA SER A 194 -9.47 15.20 -14.10
C SER A 194 -9.69 13.80 -13.54
N TYR A 195 -8.69 13.25 -12.82
CA TYR A 195 -8.72 11.88 -12.29
C TYR A 195 -9.84 11.66 -11.27
N LEU A 196 -10.27 12.73 -10.55
CA LEU A 196 -11.36 12.67 -9.57
C LEU A 196 -12.76 12.68 -10.18
N SER A 197 -12.87 12.91 -11.50
CA SER A 197 -14.16 12.81 -12.20
C SER A 197 -14.55 11.34 -12.35
N SER A 198 -15.72 10.99 -11.81
CA SER A 198 -16.12 9.60 -11.70
C SER A 198 -17.58 9.38 -12.01
N PHE A 199 -17.90 8.22 -12.57
CA PHE A 199 -19.21 7.63 -12.45
C PHE A 199 -19.13 6.12 -12.25
N VAL A 200 -20.10 5.62 -11.51
CA VAL A 200 -20.35 4.18 -11.35
C VAL A 200 -21.78 3.88 -11.80
N ALA A 201 -21.98 2.84 -12.61
CA ALA A 201 -23.33 2.42 -12.96
C ALA A 201 -23.53 0.91 -12.84
N GLY A 202 -24.66 0.53 -12.26
CA GLY A 202 -25.03 -0.86 -11.99
C GLY A 202 -26.37 -0.98 -11.29
N LYS A 203 -26.68 -2.21 -10.86
CA LYS A 203 -27.86 -2.47 -10.01
C LYS A 203 -27.42 -2.41 -8.54
N PHE A 204 -27.50 -1.23 -7.94
CA PHE A 204 -27.10 -1.01 -6.56
C PHE A 204 -28.30 -0.83 -5.63
N GLY A 205 -28.22 -1.48 -4.46
CA GLY A 205 -28.95 -1.08 -3.26
C GLY A 205 -28.36 0.19 -2.68
N GLU A 206 -29.11 0.84 -1.83
CA GLU A 206 -28.66 2.06 -1.11
C GLU A 206 -29.03 1.97 0.37
N MET A 207 -28.14 2.47 1.20
CA MET A 207 -28.35 2.77 2.61
C MET A 207 -27.80 4.16 2.91
N THR A 208 -28.45 4.89 3.81
CA THR A 208 -28.04 6.25 4.14
C THR A 208 -27.82 6.43 5.64
N GLN A 209 -26.81 7.22 5.98
CA GLN A 209 -26.62 7.80 7.31
C GLN A 209 -26.46 9.32 7.19
N GLU A 210 -26.35 10.03 8.29
CA GLU A 210 -26.12 11.47 8.32
C GLU A 210 -25.15 11.81 9.46
N VAL A 211 -24.25 12.74 9.20
CA VAL A 211 -23.36 13.34 10.20
C VAL A 211 -23.22 14.83 9.94
N HIS A 212 -23.46 15.65 10.96
CA HIS A 212 -23.37 17.13 10.90
C HIS A 212 -24.13 17.77 9.70
N GLY A 213 -25.26 17.17 9.27
CA GLY A 213 -26.04 17.63 8.13
C GLY A 213 -25.55 17.13 6.77
N ILE A 214 -24.47 16.35 6.74
CA ILE A 214 -23.93 15.73 5.53
C ILE A 214 -24.63 14.38 5.33
N LYS A 215 -25.17 14.15 4.13
CA LYS A 215 -25.75 12.86 3.76
C LYS A 215 -24.65 11.90 3.31
N LEU A 216 -24.60 10.74 3.94
CA LEU A 216 -23.72 9.62 3.61
C LEU A 216 -24.55 8.57 2.87
N HIS A 217 -24.18 8.28 1.63
CA HIS A 217 -24.86 7.27 0.82
C HIS A 217 -23.92 6.06 0.62
N TYR A 218 -24.37 4.91 1.01
CA TYR A 218 -23.68 3.64 0.79
C TYR A 218 -24.36 2.91 -0.35
N ASN A 219 -23.66 2.75 -1.46
CA ASN A 219 -24.14 2.06 -2.65
C ASN A 219 -23.42 0.69 -2.76
N PHE A 220 -24.18 -0.39 -2.90
CA PHE A 220 -23.65 -1.74 -2.81
C PHE A 220 -24.46 -2.71 -3.66
N PRO A 221 -23.86 -3.83 -4.15
CA PRO A 221 -24.62 -4.94 -4.70
C PRO A 221 -25.61 -5.49 -3.66
N GLU A 222 -26.83 -5.76 -4.07
CA GLU A 222 -27.92 -6.14 -3.14
C GLU A 222 -27.56 -7.38 -2.29
N SER A 223 -26.73 -8.27 -2.80
CA SER A 223 -26.18 -9.44 -2.09
C SER A 223 -25.38 -9.08 -0.82
N LYS A 224 -24.89 -7.84 -0.70
CA LYS A 224 -24.08 -7.34 0.42
C LYS A 224 -24.86 -6.52 1.46
N ARG A 225 -26.17 -6.35 1.31
CA ARG A 225 -27.02 -5.52 2.18
C ARG A 225 -26.86 -5.82 3.68
N ALA A 226 -26.68 -7.07 4.06
CA ALA A 226 -26.52 -7.46 5.47
C ALA A 226 -25.18 -7.01 6.07
N ASP A 227 -24.18 -6.75 5.25
CA ASP A 227 -22.79 -6.47 5.65
C ASP A 227 -22.42 -4.99 5.51
N VAL A 228 -23.32 -4.17 4.97
CA VAL A 228 -23.06 -2.76 4.65
C VAL A 228 -22.55 -1.98 5.86
N LEU A 229 -23.19 -2.11 7.01
CA LEU A 229 -22.76 -1.40 8.21
C LEU A 229 -21.49 -1.97 8.85
N ARG A 230 -21.12 -3.23 8.54
CA ARG A 230 -19.79 -3.73 8.92
C ARG A 230 -18.68 -3.09 8.09
N TYR A 231 -19.00 -2.72 6.86
CA TYR A 231 -18.04 -2.03 5.98
C TYR A 231 -17.98 -0.53 6.27
N PHE A 232 -19.13 0.16 6.30
CA PHE A 232 -19.24 1.62 6.27
C PHE A 232 -19.67 2.24 7.60
N GLY A 233 -20.04 1.44 8.60
CA GLY A 233 -20.70 1.94 9.81
C GLY A 233 -19.89 2.96 10.62
N GLU A 234 -18.56 2.94 10.49
CA GLU A 234 -17.65 3.89 11.15
C GLU A 234 -17.49 5.22 10.38
N THR A 235 -18.01 5.37 9.16
CA THR A 235 -17.88 6.60 8.36
C THR A 235 -18.30 7.87 9.09
N PRO A 236 -19.41 7.92 9.83
CA PRO A 236 -19.78 9.12 10.58
C PRO A 236 -18.70 9.53 11.58
N ARG A 237 -18.17 8.56 12.34
CA ARG A 237 -17.14 8.80 13.34
C ARG A 237 -15.79 9.17 12.72
N ILE A 238 -15.46 8.62 11.56
CA ILE A 238 -14.26 8.97 10.80
C ILE A 238 -14.31 10.45 10.42
N ILE A 239 -15.44 10.91 9.87
CA ILE A 239 -15.64 12.32 9.52
C ILE A 239 -15.52 13.23 10.75
N GLU A 240 -16.16 12.89 11.88
CA GLU A 240 -16.04 13.65 13.13
C GLU A 240 -14.58 13.79 13.60
N VAL A 241 -13.82 12.69 13.57
CA VAL A 241 -12.40 12.70 13.94
C VAL A 241 -11.59 13.57 12.98
N PHE A 242 -11.82 13.47 11.67
CA PHE A 242 -11.05 14.23 10.70
C PHE A 242 -11.39 15.73 10.75
N GLU A 243 -12.65 16.11 10.95
CA GLU A 243 -13.02 17.51 11.22
C GLU A 243 -12.31 18.08 12.45
N ALA A 244 -12.18 17.27 13.51
CA ALA A 244 -11.49 17.69 14.73
C ALA A 244 -9.98 17.85 14.54
N VAL A 245 -9.31 16.89 13.85
CA VAL A 245 -7.84 16.93 13.64
C VAL A 245 -7.44 17.98 12.61
N THR A 246 -8.23 18.18 11.56
CA THR A 246 -7.95 19.16 10.50
C THR A 246 -8.43 20.57 10.86
N SER A 247 -9.26 20.72 11.91
CA SER A 247 -9.99 21.93 12.24
C SER A 247 -10.81 22.49 11.07
N MET A 248 -11.22 21.62 10.16
CA MET A 248 -11.97 21.95 8.97
C MET A 248 -13.17 21.01 8.82
N LYS A 249 -14.36 21.57 8.63
CA LYS A 249 -15.55 20.79 8.34
C LYS A 249 -15.40 20.01 7.03
N TYR A 250 -16.09 18.88 6.91
CA TYR A 250 -16.19 18.14 5.65
C TYR A 250 -16.60 19.11 4.54
N PRO A 251 -15.85 19.20 3.42
CA PRO A 251 -15.99 20.33 2.51
C PRO A 251 -17.12 20.22 1.48
N TYR A 252 -17.85 19.11 1.44
CA TYR A 252 -18.86 18.83 0.41
C TYR A 252 -20.25 18.61 1.03
N GLU A 253 -21.29 18.60 0.17
CA GLU A 253 -22.68 18.49 0.64
C GLU A 253 -23.15 17.05 0.86
N LYS A 254 -22.46 16.08 0.26
CA LYS A 254 -22.73 14.64 0.38
C LYS A 254 -21.43 13.86 0.44
N TYR A 255 -21.53 12.60 0.83
CA TYR A 255 -20.46 11.63 0.65
C TYR A 255 -21.04 10.29 0.20
N ASP A 256 -20.85 9.94 -1.06
CA ASP A 256 -21.19 8.63 -1.60
C ASP A 256 -19.99 7.70 -1.48
N GLN A 257 -20.24 6.47 -1.03
CA GLN A 257 -19.28 5.38 -0.99
C GLN A 257 -19.89 4.20 -1.73
N THR A 258 -19.26 3.77 -2.81
CA THR A 258 -19.80 2.73 -3.69
C THR A 258 -18.86 1.55 -3.77
N THR A 259 -19.32 0.35 -3.38
CA THR A 259 -18.53 -0.88 -3.57
C THR A 259 -18.79 -1.50 -4.93
N VAL A 260 -17.71 -1.79 -5.65
CA VAL A 260 -17.74 -2.40 -6.97
C VAL A 260 -16.93 -3.69 -7.04
N GLN A 261 -17.30 -4.54 -7.99
CA GLN A 261 -16.61 -5.79 -8.23
C GLN A 261 -15.38 -5.59 -9.12
N ASP A 262 -14.35 -6.41 -8.90
CA ASP A 262 -13.08 -6.43 -9.65
C ASP A 262 -12.32 -5.10 -9.65
N PHE A 263 -12.56 -4.23 -8.66
CA PHE A 263 -11.88 -2.94 -8.55
C PHE A 263 -10.35 -3.11 -8.49
N LEU A 264 -9.60 -2.24 -9.15
CA LEU A 264 -8.16 -2.41 -9.34
C LEU A 264 -7.33 -2.13 -8.09
N ALA A 265 -7.84 -1.29 -7.19
CA ALA A 265 -7.19 -0.90 -5.93
C ALA A 265 -8.03 -1.31 -4.71
N GLY A 266 -7.71 -0.81 -3.54
CA GLY A 266 -8.58 -0.87 -2.36
C GLY A 266 -9.77 0.07 -2.52
N GLY A 267 -9.47 1.33 -2.81
CA GLY A 267 -10.39 2.42 -3.07
C GLY A 267 -9.81 3.41 -4.08
N GLU A 268 -10.60 4.41 -4.43
CA GLU A 268 -10.23 5.62 -5.13
C GLU A 268 -11.11 6.76 -4.62
N GLU A 269 -10.49 7.82 -4.26
CA GLU A 269 -11.03 8.98 -3.54
C GLU A 269 -11.97 9.86 -4.34
N ASN A 270 -12.44 9.46 -5.50
CA ASN A 270 -13.27 10.31 -6.37
C ASN A 270 -14.11 11.32 -5.59
N LEU A 271 -13.94 12.60 -5.89
CA LEU A 271 -14.46 13.72 -5.12
C LEU A 271 -15.93 13.50 -4.69
N ASN A 272 -16.18 13.41 -3.39
CA ASN A 272 -17.47 13.11 -2.74
C ASN A 272 -18.25 11.88 -3.27
N ALA A 273 -17.59 11.01 -4.02
CA ALA A 273 -18.17 9.80 -4.63
C ALA A 273 -17.17 8.64 -4.70
N THR A 274 -16.54 8.34 -3.58
CA THR A 274 -15.49 7.31 -3.43
C THR A 274 -15.94 5.95 -3.96
N THR A 275 -15.07 5.31 -4.74
CA THR A 275 -15.27 3.94 -5.23
C THR A 275 -14.37 2.97 -4.45
N LEU A 276 -14.94 1.83 -4.02
CA LEU A 276 -14.28 0.90 -3.10
C LEU A 276 -14.40 -0.54 -3.59
N SER A 277 -13.42 -1.35 -3.27
CA SER A 277 -13.40 -2.77 -3.61
C SER A 277 -14.35 -3.59 -2.73
N MET A 278 -15.16 -4.46 -3.35
CA MET A 278 -15.97 -5.45 -2.64
C MET A 278 -15.15 -6.46 -1.83
N ASN A 279 -13.85 -6.60 -2.10
CA ASN A 279 -12.99 -7.59 -1.44
C ASN A 279 -12.74 -7.29 0.05
N TYR A 280 -13.11 -6.10 0.53
CA TYR A 280 -12.91 -5.68 1.92
C TYR A 280 -14.14 -5.90 2.81
N TYR A 281 -15.25 -6.46 2.30
CA TYR A 281 -16.38 -6.81 3.17
C TYR A 281 -15.93 -7.77 4.26
N PRO A 282 -16.01 -7.38 5.55
CA PRO A 282 -15.65 -8.28 6.63
C PRO A 282 -16.79 -9.28 6.87
N GLU A 283 -16.43 -10.51 7.21
CA GLU A 283 -17.41 -11.44 7.80
C GLU A 283 -17.68 -11.08 9.26
N ALA A 284 -18.86 -11.50 9.75
CA ALA A 284 -19.23 -11.28 11.14
C ALA A 284 -18.17 -11.86 12.09
N GLY A 285 -17.70 -11.02 13.02
CA GLY A 285 -16.67 -11.40 13.99
C GLY A 285 -15.24 -11.30 13.48
N THR A 286 -15.01 -10.79 12.25
CA THR A 286 -13.66 -10.54 11.71
C THR A 286 -13.38 -9.06 11.45
N GLU A 287 -14.24 -8.18 11.89
CA GLU A 287 -14.21 -6.73 11.56
C GLU A 287 -12.92 -6.04 12.03
N GLU A 288 -12.35 -6.50 13.12
CA GLU A 288 -11.09 -5.96 13.67
C GLU A 288 -9.84 -6.71 13.16
N ASP A 289 -10.02 -7.81 12.42
CA ASP A 289 -8.90 -8.53 11.86
C ASP A 289 -8.37 -7.81 10.63
N TYR A 290 -7.06 -7.59 10.63
CA TYR A 290 -6.38 -7.15 9.42
C TYR A 290 -6.36 -8.30 8.43
N GLN A 291 -7.09 -8.14 7.35
CA GLN A 291 -7.12 -9.11 6.28
C GLN A 291 -5.78 -9.05 5.54
N PRO A 292 -5.07 -10.15 5.36
CA PRO A 292 -3.91 -10.18 4.48
C PRO A 292 -4.41 -9.99 3.05
N MET A 293 -4.37 -8.75 2.55
CA MET A 293 -4.63 -8.45 1.14
C MET A 293 -3.35 -8.68 0.32
N TYR A 294 -3.49 -8.84 -0.99
CA TYR A 294 -2.37 -9.17 -1.88
C TYR A 294 -1.24 -8.16 -1.83
N SER A 295 -1.55 -6.90 -1.54
CA SER A 295 -0.61 -5.79 -1.49
C SER A 295 -0.57 -5.07 -0.14
N ASN A 296 -1.43 -5.45 0.81
CA ASN A 296 -1.51 -4.78 2.12
C ASN A 296 -2.00 -5.75 3.21
N PRO A 297 -1.08 -6.41 3.92
CA PRO A 297 -1.43 -7.38 4.96
C PRO A 297 -2.06 -6.75 6.21
N PHE A 298 -2.07 -5.41 6.34
CA PHE A 298 -2.55 -4.67 7.49
C PHE A 298 -3.80 -3.83 7.19
N SER A 299 -4.53 -4.12 6.12
CA SER A 299 -5.75 -3.41 5.79
C SER A 299 -7.00 -4.14 6.27
N ASN A 300 -7.98 -3.37 6.75
CA ASN A 300 -9.35 -3.81 6.98
C ASN A 300 -10.32 -2.77 6.41
N ALA A 301 -11.62 -3.08 6.42
CA ALA A 301 -12.63 -2.18 5.85
C ALA A 301 -12.59 -0.77 6.48
N VAL A 302 -12.49 -0.68 7.82
CA VAL A 302 -12.47 0.61 8.53
C VAL A 302 -11.24 1.45 8.15
N ASN A 303 -10.08 0.80 8.04
CA ASN A 303 -8.84 1.48 7.64
C ASN A 303 -8.91 2.00 6.20
N LEU A 304 -9.48 1.20 5.29
CA LEU A 304 -9.70 1.63 3.92
C LEU A 304 -10.69 2.81 3.86
N VAL A 305 -11.84 2.70 4.50
CA VAL A 305 -12.84 3.77 4.56
C VAL A 305 -12.25 5.06 5.17
N ALA A 306 -11.40 4.94 6.19
CA ALA A 306 -10.72 6.08 6.80
C ALA A 306 -9.71 6.71 5.82
N HIS A 307 -8.96 5.90 5.08
CA HIS A 307 -8.01 6.38 4.08
C HIS A 307 -8.73 7.18 2.98
N GLU A 308 -9.75 6.59 2.35
CA GLU A 308 -10.50 7.23 1.27
C GLU A 308 -11.30 8.47 1.75
N ALA A 309 -11.79 8.45 2.99
CA ALA A 309 -12.44 9.62 3.58
C ALA A 309 -11.45 10.76 3.85
N ALA A 310 -10.20 10.46 4.19
CA ALA A 310 -9.17 11.46 4.44
C ALA A 310 -8.79 12.24 3.17
N HIS A 311 -8.84 11.59 2.04
CA HIS A 311 -8.60 12.22 0.74
C HIS A 311 -9.58 13.37 0.45
N GLN A 312 -10.77 13.38 1.05
CA GLN A 312 -11.72 14.48 0.88
C GLN A 312 -11.15 15.83 1.35
N TRP A 313 -10.09 15.82 2.20
CA TRP A 313 -9.28 16.99 2.58
C TRP A 313 -7.95 17.04 1.84
N PHE A 314 -7.24 15.90 1.71
CA PHE A 314 -5.91 15.78 1.10
C PHE A 314 -5.96 14.86 -0.13
N GLY A 315 -5.97 15.43 -1.31
CA GLY A 315 -6.23 14.79 -2.60
C GLY A 315 -7.32 15.56 -3.36
N ASP A 316 -8.46 15.77 -2.73
CA ASP A 316 -9.63 16.42 -3.32
C ASP A 316 -9.66 17.93 -3.07
N TRP A 317 -9.72 18.34 -1.79
CA TRP A 317 -9.77 19.77 -1.44
C TRP A 317 -8.45 20.46 -1.77
N VAL A 318 -7.35 19.89 -1.34
CA VAL A 318 -6.00 20.28 -1.74
C VAL A 318 -5.35 19.08 -2.45
N THR A 319 -4.99 19.22 -3.71
CA THR A 319 -4.38 18.17 -4.54
C THR A 319 -2.88 18.43 -4.73
N CYS A 320 -2.08 17.42 -4.89
CA CYS A 320 -0.67 17.59 -5.26
C CYS A 320 -0.54 18.34 -6.59
N SER A 321 0.48 19.20 -6.70
CA SER A 321 0.69 20.03 -7.90
C SER A 321 1.29 19.27 -9.09
N ASP A 322 1.91 18.14 -8.81
CA ASP A 322 2.58 17.23 -9.76
C ASP A 322 2.71 15.85 -9.07
N TRP A 323 2.75 14.78 -9.82
CA TRP A 323 2.80 13.41 -9.28
C TRP A 323 4.02 13.12 -8.42
N CYS A 324 5.14 13.79 -8.66
CA CYS A 324 6.30 13.68 -7.76
C CYS A 324 6.01 14.17 -6.32
N HIS A 325 4.92 14.91 -6.12
CA HIS A 325 4.41 15.35 -4.83
C HIS A 325 3.17 14.56 -4.37
N ALA A 326 2.91 13.38 -4.93
CA ALA A 326 1.75 12.51 -4.60
C ALA A 326 1.62 12.23 -3.09
N TRP A 327 2.71 12.32 -2.31
CA TRP A 327 2.69 12.19 -0.86
C TRP A 327 1.76 13.21 -0.16
N VAL A 328 1.49 14.37 -0.79
CA VAL A 328 0.55 15.38 -0.28
C VAL A 328 -0.88 14.81 -0.21
N ASN A 329 -1.22 13.92 -1.12
CA ASN A 329 -2.47 13.16 -1.10
C ASN A 329 -2.31 11.94 -0.16
N GLU A 330 -1.40 11.05 -0.47
CA GLU A 330 -1.35 9.68 0.01
C GLU A 330 -0.75 9.51 1.42
N ALA A 331 0.32 10.25 1.71
CA ALA A 331 0.91 10.19 3.05
C ALA A 331 -0.03 10.80 4.09
N TRP A 332 -0.74 11.88 3.74
CA TRP A 332 -1.74 12.47 4.62
C TRP A 332 -2.94 11.54 4.83
N ALA A 333 -3.46 10.91 3.77
CA ALA A 333 -4.55 9.94 3.91
C ALA A 333 -4.13 8.76 4.80
N THR A 334 -2.93 8.23 4.60
CA THR A 334 -2.33 7.17 5.43
C THR A 334 -2.15 7.63 6.89
N TYR A 335 -1.71 8.86 7.12
CA TYR A 335 -1.49 9.37 8.47
C TYR A 335 -2.81 9.70 9.20
N LEU A 336 -3.79 10.28 8.51
CA LEU A 336 -5.13 10.53 9.08
C LEU A 336 -5.81 9.21 9.47
N GLN A 337 -5.66 8.16 8.68
CA GLN A 337 -6.09 6.81 9.05
C GLN A 337 -5.47 6.36 10.39
N SER A 338 -4.17 6.64 10.61
CA SER A 338 -3.51 6.33 11.88
C SER A 338 -3.97 7.23 13.01
N LEU A 339 -4.25 8.50 12.74
CA LEU A 339 -4.83 9.43 13.73
C LEU A 339 -6.26 9.00 14.12
N TYR A 340 -7.04 8.46 13.19
CA TYR A 340 -8.32 7.83 13.51
C TYR A 340 -8.14 6.68 14.52
N THR A 341 -7.17 5.80 14.29
CA THR A 341 -6.83 4.72 15.22
C THR A 341 -6.38 5.27 16.58
N GLU A 342 -5.54 6.31 16.60
CA GLU A 342 -5.12 6.97 17.86
C GLU A 342 -6.31 7.49 18.66
N ARG A 343 -7.23 8.19 18.03
CA ARG A 343 -8.40 8.80 18.66
C ARG A 343 -9.45 7.80 19.11
N THR A 344 -9.51 6.64 18.48
CA THR A 344 -10.56 5.62 18.77
C THR A 344 -10.07 4.45 19.60
N LYS A 345 -8.80 4.04 19.43
CA LYS A 345 -8.20 2.86 20.07
C LYS A 345 -7.00 3.19 20.97
N GLY A 346 -6.49 4.43 20.90
CA GLY A 346 -5.38 4.90 21.73
C GLY A 346 -4.01 4.81 21.08
N ALA A 347 -3.02 5.45 21.73
CA ALA A 347 -1.67 5.64 21.19
C ALA A 347 -0.92 4.32 20.94
N ASP A 348 -1.10 3.29 21.78
CA ASP A 348 -0.41 2.00 21.61
C ASP A 348 -0.84 1.29 20.31
N PHE A 349 -2.13 1.39 19.93
CA PHE A 349 -2.61 0.88 18.65
C PHE A 349 -2.04 1.66 17.47
N MET A 350 -1.99 2.98 17.56
CA MET A 350 -1.36 3.81 16.50
C MET A 350 0.11 3.45 16.32
N ARG A 351 0.88 3.33 17.41
CA ARG A 351 2.30 2.95 17.36
C ARG A 351 2.50 1.58 16.71
N TRP A 352 1.62 0.64 17.04
CA TRP A 352 1.63 -0.67 16.41
C TRP A 352 1.36 -0.59 14.90
N GLU A 353 0.39 0.20 14.45
CA GLU A 353 0.12 0.41 13.01
C GLU A 353 1.31 1.11 12.31
N MET A 354 1.87 2.15 12.92
CA MET A 354 3.05 2.84 12.37
C MET A 354 4.22 1.87 12.17
N ARG A 355 4.50 1.01 13.18
CA ARG A 355 5.52 -0.03 13.05
C ARG A 355 5.26 -0.99 11.89
N ALA A 356 4.02 -1.41 11.70
CA ALA A 356 3.67 -2.31 10.63
C ALA A 356 3.93 -1.66 9.25
N ARG A 357 3.58 -0.38 9.11
CA ARG A 357 3.83 0.41 7.91
C ARG A 357 5.31 0.64 7.65
N GLU A 358 6.08 0.95 8.70
CA GLU A 358 7.54 1.07 8.58
C GLU A 358 8.17 -0.24 8.09
N ALA A 359 7.69 -1.38 8.56
CA ALA A 359 8.18 -2.68 8.11
C ALA A 359 7.90 -2.92 6.61
N GLU A 360 6.74 -2.49 6.09
CA GLU A 360 6.44 -2.52 4.66
C GLU A 360 7.40 -1.63 3.86
N TYR A 361 7.68 -0.41 4.34
CA TYR A 361 8.65 0.48 3.71
C TYR A 361 10.07 -0.10 3.75
N PHE A 362 10.51 -0.66 4.88
CA PHE A 362 11.83 -1.27 4.98
C PHE A 362 11.98 -2.47 4.05
N GLU A 363 10.91 -3.26 3.86
CA GLU A 363 10.93 -4.38 2.93
C GLU A 363 11.11 -3.91 1.49
N GLU A 364 10.41 -2.87 1.05
CA GLU A 364 10.59 -2.25 -0.28
C GLU A 364 12.00 -1.67 -0.44
N ASP A 365 12.44 -0.86 0.53
CA ASP A 365 13.74 -0.16 0.50
C ASP A 365 14.92 -1.14 0.42
N GLU A 366 14.85 -2.27 1.13
CA GLU A 366 15.92 -3.25 1.20
C GLU A 366 15.91 -4.27 0.05
N ASN A 367 14.74 -4.65 -0.43
CA ASN A 367 14.60 -5.76 -1.37
C ASN A 367 14.23 -5.33 -2.79
N GLU A 368 13.63 -4.15 -2.96
CA GLU A 368 13.23 -3.66 -4.27
C GLU A 368 14.09 -2.47 -4.71
N TYR A 369 13.88 -1.28 -4.14
CA TYR A 369 14.67 -0.09 -4.48
C TYR A 369 14.59 0.96 -3.38
N ARG A 370 15.56 1.88 -3.40
CA ARG A 370 15.60 3.06 -2.54
C ARG A 370 15.45 4.34 -3.36
N ARG A 371 14.57 5.26 -2.92
CA ARG A 371 14.38 6.57 -3.51
C ARG A 371 13.99 7.65 -2.49
N PRO A 372 14.15 8.95 -2.79
CA PRO A 372 13.49 10.00 -2.03
C PRO A 372 11.97 9.96 -2.22
N ILE A 373 11.22 10.56 -1.29
CA ILE A 373 9.75 10.67 -1.43
C ILE A 373 9.41 11.50 -2.67
N VAL A 374 10.08 12.64 -2.84
CA VAL A 374 9.94 13.49 -4.03
C VAL A 374 11.00 13.10 -5.05
N ASP A 375 10.61 12.32 -6.05
CA ASP A 375 11.45 11.97 -7.19
C ASP A 375 10.71 12.29 -8.50
N ARG A 376 11.40 12.98 -9.41
CA ARG A 376 10.85 13.36 -10.72
C ARG A 376 11.27 12.41 -11.84
N GLU A 377 12.13 11.42 -11.57
CA GLU A 377 12.66 10.51 -12.57
C GLU A 377 12.00 9.13 -12.46
N TYR A 378 10.92 8.93 -13.21
CA TYR A 378 10.17 7.67 -13.28
C TYR A 378 9.78 7.36 -14.74
N VAL A 379 9.26 6.15 -14.98
CA VAL A 379 8.76 5.75 -16.31
C VAL A 379 7.33 6.26 -16.51
N TRP A 380 6.46 5.94 -15.54
CA TRP A 380 5.05 6.34 -15.52
C TRP A 380 4.70 7.01 -14.19
N PRO A 381 3.74 7.93 -14.16
CA PRO A 381 3.27 8.53 -12.91
C PRO A 381 2.85 7.51 -11.84
N HIS A 382 2.33 6.36 -12.24
CA HIS A 382 1.95 5.27 -11.33
C HIS A 382 3.14 4.72 -10.51
N ASP A 383 4.37 4.87 -10.98
CA ASP A 383 5.56 4.33 -10.32
C ASP A 383 5.85 4.98 -8.96
N VAL A 384 5.36 6.20 -8.72
CA VAL A 384 5.55 6.88 -7.44
C VAL A 384 4.50 6.52 -6.39
N PHE A 385 3.52 5.66 -6.70
CA PHE A 385 2.50 5.16 -5.78
C PHE A 385 2.99 3.86 -5.10
N ASP A 386 3.96 3.98 -4.22
CA ASP A 386 4.69 2.90 -3.56
C ASP A 386 4.79 3.12 -2.04
N HIS A 387 5.44 2.21 -1.31
CA HIS A 387 5.58 2.34 0.14
C HIS A 387 6.41 3.54 0.56
N THR A 388 7.28 4.04 -0.31
CA THR A 388 8.02 5.30 -0.08
C THR A 388 7.06 6.49 -0.01
N THR A 389 6.11 6.62 -0.92
CA THR A 389 5.10 7.70 -0.89
C THR A 389 4.13 7.54 0.28
N TYR A 390 3.54 6.36 0.47
CA TYR A 390 2.51 6.12 1.47
C TYR A 390 3.08 5.97 2.90
N ARG A 391 4.00 5.02 3.11
CA ARG A 391 4.45 4.56 4.43
C ARG A 391 5.54 5.45 5.01
N LYS A 392 6.62 5.67 4.24
CA LYS A 392 7.66 6.64 4.63
C LYS A 392 7.05 8.03 4.74
N GLY A 393 6.23 8.47 3.78
CA GLY A 393 5.56 9.77 3.83
C GLY A 393 4.74 9.96 5.11
N ALA A 394 3.92 8.98 5.52
CA ALA A 394 3.18 9.04 6.78
C ALA A 394 4.10 9.06 8.01
N SER A 395 5.22 8.34 7.98
CA SER A 395 6.24 8.37 9.05
C SER A 395 6.89 9.74 9.16
N MET A 396 7.15 10.42 8.04
CA MET A 396 7.69 11.79 8.06
C MET A 396 6.68 12.80 8.62
N LEU A 397 5.39 12.63 8.39
CA LEU A 397 4.35 13.44 9.04
C LEU A 397 4.29 13.17 10.55
N HIS A 398 4.52 11.93 10.97
CA HIS A 398 4.60 11.57 12.39
C HIS A 398 5.82 12.20 13.08
N GLU A 399 6.99 12.16 12.43
CA GLU A 399 8.20 12.86 12.91
C GLU A 399 8.00 14.38 12.96
N LEU A 400 7.37 14.96 11.95
CA LEU A 400 7.08 16.39 11.93
C LEU A 400 6.17 16.79 13.11
N ARG A 401 5.15 15.98 13.42
CA ARG A 401 4.30 16.17 14.60
C ARG A 401 5.11 16.10 15.90
N TYR A 402 6.07 15.19 16.00
CA TYR A 402 6.97 15.08 17.14
C TYR A 402 7.88 16.33 17.32
N ILE A 403 8.39 16.85 16.22
CA ILE A 403 9.24 18.05 16.21
C ILE A 403 8.46 19.29 16.64
N LEU A 404 7.24 19.47 16.10
CA LEU A 404 6.39 20.64 16.29
C LEU A 404 5.58 20.60 17.58
N GLY A 405 5.23 19.38 18.04
CA GLY A 405 4.17 19.16 19.03
C GLY A 405 2.77 19.28 18.41
N ASP A 406 1.80 18.69 19.06
CA ASP A 406 0.41 18.58 18.57
C ASP A 406 -0.20 19.93 18.16
N ASP A 407 -0.08 20.93 19.03
CA ASP A 407 -0.66 22.26 18.79
C ASP A 407 -0.20 22.91 17.49
N ALA A 408 1.12 22.99 17.29
CA ALA A 408 1.67 23.63 16.09
C ALA A 408 1.42 22.79 14.84
N PHE A 409 1.53 21.46 14.95
CA PHE A 409 1.26 20.54 13.85
C PHE A 409 -0.18 20.67 13.33
N PHE A 410 -1.19 20.58 14.21
CA PHE A 410 -2.58 20.67 13.78
C PHE A 410 -2.98 22.09 13.33
N ARG A 411 -2.40 23.13 13.92
CA ARG A 411 -2.58 24.51 13.38
C ARG A 411 -1.97 24.65 11.99
N GLY A 412 -0.78 24.09 11.76
CA GLY A 412 -0.14 24.10 10.44
C GLY A 412 -0.94 23.34 9.39
N THR A 413 -1.51 22.20 9.79
CA THR A 413 -2.43 21.41 8.95
C THR A 413 -3.66 22.24 8.53
N ALA A 414 -4.31 22.89 9.48
CA ALA A 414 -5.46 23.75 9.22
C ALA A 414 -5.10 24.96 8.31
N GLU A 415 -3.95 25.57 8.56
CA GLU A 415 -3.46 26.70 7.74
C GLU A 415 -3.15 26.27 6.30
N PHE A 416 -2.55 25.09 6.11
CA PHE A 416 -2.30 24.52 4.78
C PHE A 416 -3.59 24.30 4.01
N LEU A 417 -4.58 23.62 4.60
CA LEU A 417 -5.88 23.37 3.97
C LEU A 417 -6.63 24.66 3.64
N LYS A 418 -6.49 25.70 4.45
CA LYS A 418 -7.10 27.00 4.23
C LYS A 418 -6.41 27.78 3.10
N ARG A 419 -5.08 27.82 3.08
CA ARG A 419 -4.30 28.56 2.07
C ARG A 419 -4.49 28.02 0.67
N HIS A 420 -4.52 26.69 0.57
CA HIS A 420 -4.58 25.98 -0.70
C HIS A 420 -5.98 25.45 -1.02
N ALA A 421 -7.00 26.02 -0.39
CA ALA A 421 -8.40 25.62 -0.58
C ALA A 421 -8.78 25.54 -2.07
N LYS A 422 -9.22 24.38 -2.53
CA LYS A 422 -9.64 24.09 -3.93
C LYS A 422 -8.51 24.28 -4.96
N ALA A 423 -7.25 24.28 -4.50
CA ALA A 423 -6.06 24.48 -5.33
C ALA A 423 -5.13 23.25 -5.25
N CYS A 424 -3.99 23.37 -5.90
CA CYS A 424 -2.90 22.40 -5.82
C CYS A 424 -1.79 22.95 -4.95
N ALA A 425 -1.01 22.04 -4.36
CA ALA A 425 0.11 22.36 -3.49
C ALA A 425 1.27 21.39 -3.67
N ASP A 426 2.45 21.81 -3.27
CA ASP A 426 3.67 21.00 -3.27
C ASP A 426 4.30 20.87 -1.87
N THR A 427 5.45 20.23 -1.83
CA THR A 427 6.23 20.01 -0.60
C THR A 427 6.62 21.32 0.09
N ASP A 428 6.99 22.35 -0.68
CA ASP A 428 7.39 23.66 -0.14
C ASP A 428 6.22 24.45 0.44
N ASP A 429 5.03 24.30 -0.14
CA ASP A 429 3.80 24.89 0.38
C ASP A 429 3.43 24.30 1.75
N MET A 430 3.59 22.98 1.92
CA MET A 430 3.39 22.33 3.22
C MET A 430 4.42 22.83 4.25
N ARG A 431 5.70 22.88 3.88
CA ARG A 431 6.76 23.41 4.74
C ARG A 431 6.44 24.81 5.24
N LYS A 432 6.07 25.73 4.33
CA LYS A 432 5.73 27.12 4.67
C LYS A 432 4.53 27.24 5.62
N ALA A 433 3.53 26.36 5.46
CA ALA A 433 2.39 26.36 6.37
C ALA A 433 2.78 25.91 7.79
N MET A 434 3.62 24.88 7.88
CA MET A 434 4.11 24.35 9.16
C MET A 434 5.06 25.35 9.85
N GLU A 435 5.95 26.02 9.10
CA GLU A 435 6.81 27.09 9.60
C GLU A 435 6.01 28.27 10.14
N ALA A 436 4.97 28.69 9.42
CA ALA A 436 4.10 29.79 9.85
C ALA A 436 3.34 29.46 11.15
N ALA A 437 2.96 28.20 11.35
CA ALA A 437 2.25 27.77 12.55
C ALA A 437 3.15 27.56 13.77
N SER A 438 4.42 27.16 13.56
CA SER A 438 5.35 26.77 14.61
C SER A 438 6.36 27.86 14.96
N GLY A 439 6.69 28.74 14.01
CA GLY A 439 7.80 29.67 14.10
C GLY A 439 9.20 29.03 13.97
N LEU A 440 9.26 27.74 13.66
CA LEU A 440 10.52 27.00 13.41
C LEU A 440 10.92 27.09 11.94
N GLN A 441 12.21 27.01 11.65
CA GLN A 441 12.72 26.79 10.30
C GLN A 441 12.77 25.29 10.04
N LEU A 442 12.11 24.81 9.00
CA LEU A 442 11.93 23.38 8.71
C LEU A 442 12.61 22.96 7.40
N GLU A 443 13.36 23.86 6.75
CA GLU A 443 14.00 23.58 5.47
C GLU A 443 14.89 22.33 5.53
N GLU A 444 15.73 22.21 6.56
CA GLU A 444 16.63 21.08 6.77
C GLU A 444 15.86 19.76 6.99
N PHE A 445 14.76 19.81 7.77
CA PHE A 445 13.91 18.65 7.96
C PHE A 445 13.27 18.19 6.65
N PHE A 446 12.67 19.12 5.88
CA PHE A 446 12.01 18.77 4.61
C PHE A 446 13.02 18.30 3.56
N GLU A 447 14.23 18.85 3.53
CA GLU A 447 15.29 18.38 2.64
C GLU A 447 15.66 16.92 2.94
N GLN A 448 15.98 16.59 4.20
CA GLN A 448 16.39 15.23 4.57
C GLN A 448 15.24 14.22 4.50
N ALA A 449 14.01 14.62 4.85
CA ALA A 449 12.86 13.73 4.93
C ALA A 449 12.25 13.42 3.57
N PHE A 450 12.12 14.42 2.70
CA PHE A 450 11.39 14.31 1.44
C PHE A 450 12.27 14.28 0.19
N MET A 451 13.42 15.00 0.21
CA MET A 451 14.30 15.15 -0.95
C MET A 451 15.50 14.19 -0.92
N LYS A 452 15.73 13.48 0.21
CA LYS A 452 16.81 12.49 0.33
C LYS A 452 16.23 11.08 0.53
N PRO A 453 16.95 10.05 0.03
CA PRO A 453 16.57 8.65 0.23
C PRO A 453 16.89 8.15 1.65
N GLY A 454 16.42 6.96 1.98
CA GLY A 454 16.82 6.19 3.15
C GLY A 454 16.23 6.69 4.48
N TYR A 455 16.84 6.25 5.54
CA TYR A 455 16.48 6.50 6.95
C TYR A 455 17.71 6.27 7.84
N PRO A 456 17.75 6.79 9.10
CA PRO A 456 18.85 6.57 10.00
C PRO A 456 18.89 5.12 10.54
N GLU A 457 20.09 4.55 10.57
CA GLU A 457 20.39 3.27 11.20
C GLU A 457 21.31 3.51 12.39
N PHE A 458 20.73 3.48 13.59
CA PHE A 458 21.46 3.77 14.81
C PHE A 458 22.08 2.52 15.43
N LYS A 459 23.36 2.60 15.80
CA LYS A 459 23.99 1.74 16.77
C LYS A 459 24.14 2.49 18.09
N VAL A 460 23.63 1.90 19.17
CA VAL A 460 23.64 2.50 20.51
C VAL A 460 24.38 1.58 21.47
N ASP A 461 25.46 2.09 22.09
CA ASP A 461 26.20 1.41 23.15
C ASP A 461 26.00 2.19 24.47
N TYR A 462 25.70 1.47 25.54
CA TYR A 462 25.41 2.03 26.87
C TYR A 462 26.46 1.65 27.89
N ALA A 463 26.89 2.64 28.68
CA ALA A 463 27.76 2.43 29.81
C ALA A 463 27.26 3.20 31.05
N TRP A 464 27.52 2.65 32.23
CA TRP A 464 27.24 3.30 33.51
C TRP A 464 28.50 3.41 34.34
N ASP A 465 28.77 4.62 34.89
CA ASP A 465 29.85 4.89 35.86
C ASP A 465 29.26 5.11 37.25
N ASP A 466 29.51 4.14 38.15
CA ASP A 466 29.01 4.18 39.53
C ASP A 466 29.65 5.30 40.37
N ALA A 467 30.88 5.68 40.06
CA ALA A 467 31.62 6.74 40.79
C ALA A 467 31.18 8.13 40.38
N ALA A 468 31.02 8.36 39.07
CA ALA A 468 30.56 9.62 38.51
C ALA A 468 29.04 9.75 38.52
N LYS A 469 28.29 8.68 38.73
CA LYS A 469 26.84 8.59 38.61
C LYS A 469 26.36 9.08 37.23
N THR A 470 27.02 8.61 36.18
CA THR A 470 26.70 9.00 34.80
C THR A 470 26.33 7.80 33.93
N ALA A 471 25.28 7.97 33.16
CA ALA A 471 24.91 7.12 32.04
C ALA A 471 25.49 7.72 30.75
N THR A 472 26.25 6.95 29.98
CA THR A 472 26.80 7.36 28.69
C THR A 472 26.17 6.51 27.58
N LEU A 473 25.58 7.16 26.56
CA LEU A 473 25.18 6.52 25.33
C LEU A 473 26.10 6.97 24.19
N GLN A 474 26.80 6.02 23.59
CA GLN A 474 27.49 6.25 22.31
C GLN A 474 26.50 5.91 21.20
N VAL A 475 26.18 6.91 20.39
CA VAL A 475 25.22 6.78 19.28
C VAL A 475 25.97 6.96 17.98
N LYS A 476 25.86 6.01 17.07
CA LYS A 476 26.46 6.05 15.74
C LYS A 476 25.39 5.82 14.68
N GLN A 477 25.43 6.62 13.62
CA GLN A 477 24.64 6.41 12.42
C GLN A 477 25.42 5.54 11.44
N GLU A 478 24.93 4.33 11.15
CA GLU A 478 25.67 3.30 10.38
C GLU A 478 25.10 3.09 8.96
N GLN A 479 24.07 3.85 8.54
CA GLN A 479 23.53 3.77 7.18
C GLN A 479 24.58 4.09 6.12
N ASP A 480 24.48 3.44 4.96
CA ASP A 480 25.30 3.78 3.80
C ASP A 480 24.91 5.18 3.28
N THR A 481 25.91 6.03 3.07
CA THR A 481 25.70 7.39 2.52
C THR A 481 26.13 7.52 1.06
N ALA A 482 26.66 6.46 0.45
CA ALA A 482 27.13 6.47 -0.93
C ALA A 482 25.99 6.61 -1.95
N ASP A 483 24.77 6.23 -1.58
CA ASP A 483 23.55 6.37 -2.38
C ASP A 483 22.84 7.72 -2.25
N GLY A 484 23.41 8.65 -1.47
CA GLY A 484 22.85 9.97 -1.18
C GLY A 484 22.02 10.03 0.09
N THR A 485 21.91 8.93 0.86
CA THR A 485 21.31 8.92 2.20
C THR A 485 22.13 9.82 3.13
N PRO A 486 21.53 10.80 3.83
CA PRO A 486 22.30 11.74 4.65
C PRO A 486 22.69 11.14 6.01
N VAL A 487 23.60 11.83 6.71
CA VAL A 487 23.63 11.78 8.17
C VAL A 487 22.47 12.64 8.67
N PHE A 488 21.51 12.02 9.33
CA PHE A 488 20.27 12.68 9.73
C PHE A 488 20.47 13.56 10.95
N ARG A 489 19.74 14.68 10.99
CA ARG A 489 19.64 15.55 12.14
C ARG A 489 18.24 15.51 12.71
N LEU A 490 18.07 14.87 13.87
CA LEU A 490 16.76 14.56 14.46
C LEU A 490 16.78 14.73 15.98
N PRO A 491 15.72 15.28 16.59
CA PRO A 491 15.53 15.17 18.03
C PRO A 491 15.21 13.71 18.39
N CYS A 492 15.70 13.25 19.53
CA CYS A 492 15.42 11.92 20.04
C CYS A 492 15.19 11.97 21.54
N ASP A 493 14.19 11.25 22.02
CA ASP A 493 13.93 11.12 23.46
C ASP A 493 14.67 9.91 24.03
N ILE A 494 15.47 10.14 25.05
CA ILE A 494 16.15 9.10 25.84
C ILE A 494 15.47 9.02 27.19
N VAL A 495 15.09 7.81 27.61
CA VAL A 495 14.39 7.61 28.89
C VAL A 495 15.15 6.66 29.81
N PHE A 496 15.26 7.05 31.07
CA PHE A 496 15.81 6.23 32.12
C PHE A 496 14.80 6.01 33.23
N TYR A 497 14.82 4.80 33.83
CA TYR A 497 14.08 4.50 35.06
C TYR A 497 15.04 4.26 36.21
N VAL A 498 15.03 5.15 37.19
CA VAL A 498 15.87 5.11 38.39
C VAL A 498 14.96 5.01 39.62
N ASP A 499 15.13 3.98 40.45
CA ASP A 499 14.35 3.74 41.68
C ASP A 499 12.82 3.81 41.52
N GLY A 500 12.34 3.56 40.27
CA GLY A 500 10.92 3.60 39.90
C GLY A 500 10.48 4.90 39.23
N ASP A 501 11.27 5.94 39.30
CA ASP A 501 11.01 7.23 38.64
C ASP A 501 11.47 7.21 37.20
N ARG A 502 10.68 7.82 36.32
CA ARG A 502 10.93 7.94 34.87
C ARG A 502 11.47 9.33 34.54
N SER A 503 12.70 9.40 34.00
CA SER A 503 13.31 10.63 33.53
C SER A 503 13.47 10.61 32.01
N LYS A 504 13.00 11.67 31.34
CA LYS A 504 13.01 11.81 29.87
C LYS A 504 13.88 13.00 29.49
N PHE A 505 14.83 12.77 28.59
CA PHE A 505 15.75 13.74 28.05
C PHE A 505 15.60 13.82 26.54
N ARG A 506 15.33 15.01 26.01
CA ARG A 506 15.34 15.24 24.57
C ARG A 506 16.72 15.72 24.14
N VAL A 507 17.32 15.00 23.22
CA VAL A 507 18.64 15.29 22.66
C VAL A 507 18.54 15.52 21.15
N MET A 508 19.51 16.23 20.58
CA MET A 508 19.66 16.34 19.14
C MET A 508 20.73 15.34 18.68
N LEU A 509 20.36 14.47 17.76
CA LEU A 509 21.29 13.59 17.05
C LEU A 509 21.61 14.26 15.71
N ASP A 510 22.85 14.78 15.54
CA ASP A 510 23.24 15.61 14.40
C ASP A 510 24.61 15.27 13.81
N SER A 511 25.19 14.17 14.27
CA SER A 511 26.55 13.75 13.88
C SER A 511 26.55 12.25 13.56
N ALA A 512 27.49 11.83 12.71
CA ALA A 512 27.67 10.42 12.39
C ALA A 512 28.03 9.58 13.62
N GLU A 513 28.70 10.19 14.62
CA GLU A 513 29.00 9.55 15.90
C GLU A 513 28.94 10.62 17.02
N GLN A 514 28.25 10.29 18.11
CA GLN A 514 27.97 11.22 19.19
C GLN A 514 27.98 10.54 20.57
N SER A 515 28.59 11.17 21.56
CA SER A 515 28.58 10.74 22.97
C SER A 515 27.59 11.58 23.76
N LEU A 516 26.57 10.94 24.34
CA LEU A 516 25.56 11.58 25.19
C LEU A 516 25.77 11.15 26.62
N VAL A 517 25.96 12.11 27.54
CA VAL A 517 26.23 11.85 28.95
C VAL A 517 25.12 12.44 29.81
N PHE A 518 24.56 11.62 30.71
CA PHE A 518 23.43 11.96 31.57
C PHE A 518 23.83 11.72 33.02
N SER A 519 23.69 12.73 33.91
CA SER A 519 23.83 12.56 35.34
C SER A 519 22.52 12.03 35.94
N LEU A 520 22.62 10.93 36.69
CA LEU A 520 21.47 10.29 37.32
C LEU A 520 21.81 10.00 38.81
N ASP A 521 20.78 9.91 39.64
CA ASP A 521 20.97 9.68 41.10
C ASP A 521 21.51 8.27 41.41
N ALA A 522 21.09 7.27 40.60
CA ALA A 522 21.56 5.89 40.71
C ALA A 522 21.55 5.19 39.33
N ARG A 523 22.11 3.96 39.28
CA ARG A 523 22.13 3.14 38.05
C ARG A 523 20.70 2.89 37.56
N PRO A 524 20.37 3.23 36.30
CA PRO A 524 19.04 3.01 35.77
C PRO A 524 18.74 1.51 35.60
N SER A 525 17.53 1.14 35.93
CA SER A 525 17.00 -0.20 35.73
C SER A 525 16.45 -0.42 34.31
N VAL A 526 16.10 0.66 33.61
CA VAL A 526 15.66 0.66 32.20
C VAL A 526 16.34 1.83 31.48
N VAL A 527 16.73 1.60 30.25
CA VAL A 527 17.28 2.59 29.33
C VAL A 527 16.57 2.44 27.98
N GLU A 528 15.89 3.48 27.53
CA GLU A 528 15.11 3.47 26.28
C GLU A 528 15.60 4.55 25.33
N PHE A 529 15.62 4.22 24.05
CA PHE A 529 15.96 5.09 22.93
C PHE A 529 14.75 5.26 22.04
N ASP A 530 14.17 6.45 21.94
CA ASP A 530 12.91 6.77 21.27
C ASP A 530 11.77 5.79 21.64
N PRO A 531 11.39 5.70 22.93
CA PRO A 531 10.44 4.68 23.41
C PRO A 531 9.05 4.80 22.78
N GLU A 532 8.59 6.01 22.52
CA GLU A 532 7.27 6.28 21.95
C GLU A 532 7.25 6.13 20.42
N ARG A 533 8.38 5.75 19.82
CA ARG A 533 8.55 5.46 18.39
C ARG A 533 8.09 6.60 17.47
N TRP A 534 8.66 7.78 17.70
CA TRP A 534 8.40 8.94 16.87
C TRP A 534 9.18 8.94 15.55
N LEU A 535 10.36 8.30 15.54
CA LEU A 535 11.31 8.36 14.43
C LEU A 535 11.22 7.11 13.54
N LEU A 536 11.24 7.30 12.23
CA LEU A 536 11.46 6.23 11.26
C LEU A 536 12.94 5.84 11.31
N LYS A 537 13.26 4.69 11.85
CA LYS A 537 14.64 4.27 12.09
C LYS A 537 14.81 2.77 12.24
N LYS A 538 16.02 2.29 12.05
CA LYS A 538 16.49 1.04 12.64
C LYS A 538 17.43 1.33 13.81
N VAL A 539 17.34 0.50 14.85
CA VAL A 539 18.20 0.64 16.04
C VAL A 539 18.81 -0.70 16.41
N LYS A 540 20.11 -0.73 16.53
CA LYS A 540 20.85 -1.80 17.17
C LYS A 540 21.30 -1.33 18.55
N PHE A 541 20.64 -1.82 19.60
CA PHE A 541 20.92 -1.48 20.97
C PHE A 541 21.03 -2.77 21.80
N ASP A 542 22.27 -3.21 22.01
CA ASP A 542 22.54 -4.42 22.78
C ASP A 542 22.46 -4.09 24.29
N LYS A 543 21.44 -4.65 24.93
CA LYS A 543 21.16 -4.45 26.36
C LYS A 543 21.47 -5.72 27.14
N THR A 544 21.91 -5.54 28.40
CA THR A 544 22.05 -6.69 29.32
C THR A 544 20.69 -7.34 29.59
N PHE A 545 20.73 -8.62 30.00
CA PHE A 545 19.52 -9.35 30.37
C PHE A 545 18.66 -8.60 31.41
N ASP A 546 19.31 -8.04 32.45
CA ASP A 546 18.60 -7.33 33.53
C ASP A 546 17.90 -6.06 33.01
N LEU A 547 18.54 -5.31 32.09
CA LEU A 547 17.89 -4.16 31.44
C LEU A 547 16.67 -4.58 30.62
N LEU A 548 16.78 -5.68 29.85
CA LEU A 548 15.67 -6.19 29.03
C LEU A 548 14.51 -6.70 29.91
N GLU A 549 14.82 -7.47 30.97
CA GLU A 549 13.79 -7.97 31.88
C GLU A 549 13.06 -6.85 32.61
N ASN A 550 13.81 -5.84 33.09
CA ASN A 550 13.21 -4.65 33.70
C ASN A 550 12.40 -3.84 32.68
N GLN A 551 12.89 -3.68 31.45
CA GLN A 551 12.15 -2.99 30.39
C GLN A 551 10.82 -3.69 30.10
N LEU A 552 10.82 -5.02 29.94
CA LEU A 552 9.60 -5.81 29.76
C LEU A 552 8.62 -5.65 30.93
N ALA A 553 9.13 -5.58 32.17
CA ALA A 553 8.30 -5.54 33.36
C ALA A 553 7.80 -4.15 33.76
N ARG A 554 8.53 -3.07 33.41
CA ARG A 554 8.36 -1.74 34.01
C ARG A 554 8.17 -0.60 33.01
N SER A 555 8.56 -0.76 31.72
CA SER A 555 8.35 0.29 30.72
C SER A 555 6.88 0.66 30.64
N GLN A 556 6.60 1.96 30.60
CA GLN A 556 5.25 2.47 30.40
C GLN A 556 4.80 2.33 28.95
N ASP A 557 5.72 2.24 28.02
CA ASP A 557 5.47 2.14 26.60
C ASP A 557 5.32 0.67 26.16
N ALA A 558 4.19 0.33 25.54
CA ALA A 558 3.92 -1.03 25.07
C ALA A 558 4.91 -1.49 23.99
N TRP A 559 5.35 -0.55 23.12
CA TRP A 559 6.35 -0.86 22.10
C TRP A 559 7.69 -1.28 22.73
N SER A 560 8.20 -0.50 23.68
CA SER A 560 9.44 -0.84 24.41
C SER A 560 9.37 -2.20 25.10
N ARG A 561 8.20 -2.56 25.66
CA ARG A 561 7.99 -3.90 26.23
C ARG A 561 8.00 -5.00 25.16
N ALA A 562 7.41 -4.76 24.00
CA ALA A 562 7.42 -5.70 22.86
C ALA A 562 8.83 -5.94 22.31
N GLU A 563 9.65 -4.86 22.20
CA GLU A 563 11.07 -4.97 21.83
C GLU A 563 11.86 -5.80 22.85
N ALA A 564 11.66 -5.55 24.15
CA ALA A 564 12.32 -6.29 25.22
C ALA A 564 11.94 -7.78 25.18
N ALA A 565 10.66 -8.11 24.95
CA ALA A 565 10.21 -9.50 24.80
C ALA A 565 10.93 -10.19 23.62
N THR A 566 11.01 -9.54 22.49
CA THR A 566 11.70 -10.05 21.30
C THR A 566 13.20 -10.24 21.56
N ALA A 567 13.86 -9.26 22.20
CA ALA A 567 15.28 -9.34 22.52
C ALA A 567 15.60 -10.43 23.55
N LEU A 568 14.74 -10.62 24.57
CA LEU A 568 14.87 -11.70 25.54
C LEU A 568 14.80 -13.09 24.87
N GLY A 569 13.93 -13.25 23.88
CA GLY A 569 13.85 -14.49 23.10
C GLY A 569 15.18 -14.90 22.47
N LYS A 570 15.92 -13.93 21.92
CA LYS A 570 17.23 -14.16 21.32
C LYS A 570 18.29 -14.65 22.30
N THR A 571 18.12 -14.42 23.62
CA THR A 571 19.05 -14.91 24.65
C THR A 571 18.95 -16.43 24.86
N GLY A 572 17.81 -17.03 24.55
CA GLY A 572 17.56 -18.46 24.69
C GLY A 572 17.70 -19.02 26.10
N SER A 573 17.67 -18.18 27.14
CA SER A 573 17.93 -18.61 28.53
C SER A 573 16.65 -19.08 29.24
N GLU A 574 16.78 -19.94 30.25
CA GLU A 574 15.63 -20.37 31.07
C GLU A 574 14.98 -19.18 31.81
N ARG A 575 15.79 -18.20 32.20
CA ARG A 575 15.29 -16.98 32.84
C ARG A 575 14.40 -16.18 31.84
N ALA A 576 14.76 -16.17 30.54
CA ALA A 576 13.93 -15.57 29.51
C ALA A 576 12.59 -16.29 29.35
N VAL A 577 12.59 -17.63 29.38
CA VAL A 577 11.34 -18.41 29.32
C VAL A 577 10.39 -18.02 30.45
N VAL A 578 10.89 -17.85 31.66
CA VAL A 578 10.07 -17.44 32.85
C VAL A 578 9.50 -16.02 32.64
N ALA A 579 10.34 -15.06 32.22
CA ALA A 579 9.92 -13.67 32.01
C ALA A 579 8.89 -13.56 30.87
N LEU A 580 9.13 -14.24 29.75
CA LEU A 580 8.26 -14.24 28.57
C LEU A 580 6.92 -14.92 28.86
N LYS A 581 6.92 -16.05 29.59
CA LYS A 581 5.68 -16.71 30.04
C LYS A 581 4.83 -15.79 30.92
N ALA A 582 5.47 -15.05 31.81
CA ALA A 582 4.78 -14.09 32.68
C ALA A 582 4.19 -12.94 31.85
N ALA A 583 4.91 -12.39 30.88
CA ALA A 583 4.43 -11.36 29.98
C ALA A 583 3.25 -11.86 29.13
N ALA A 584 3.35 -13.03 28.51
CA ALA A 584 2.29 -13.63 27.70
C ALA A 584 0.97 -13.83 28.49
N LYS A 585 1.04 -14.07 29.81
CA LYS A 585 -0.13 -14.25 30.67
C LYS A 585 -0.72 -12.96 31.24
N ARG A 586 0.10 -11.93 31.52
CA ARG A 586 -0.29 -10.76 32.32
C ARG A 586 -0.38 -9.44 31.56
N GLU A 587 0.31 -9.33 30.42
CA GLU A 587 0.32 -8.12 29.63
C GLU A 587 -1.08 -7.77 29.11
N GLN A 588 -1.38 -6.46 29.11
CA GLN A 588 -2.69 -5.98 28.68
C GLN A 588 -2.72 -5.73 27.16
N PHE A 589 -1.65 -5.14 26.61
CA PHE A 589 -1.59 -4.89 25.18
C PHE A 589 -1.28 -6.18 24.43
N TRP A 590 -2.16 -6.53 23.52
CA TRP A 590 -2.13 -7.81 22.80
C TRP A 590 -0.81 -8.08 22.06
N ASP A 591 -0.16 -7.05 21.47
CA ASP A 591 1.08 -7.26 20.68
C ASP A 591 2.29 -7.60 21.58
N VAL A 592 2.36 -7.09 22.80
CA VAL A 592 3.39 -7.51 23.78
C VAL A 592 3.24 -8.98 24.12
N ARG A 593 1.99 -9.44 24.32
CA ARG A 593 1.70 -10.87 24.50
C ARG A 593 2.11 -11.69 23.29
N ALA A 594 1.78 -11.20 22.08
CA ALA A 594 2.11 -11.85 20.83
C ALA A 594 3.64 -11.92 20.62
N CYS A 595 4.39 -10.85 20.93
CA CYS A 595 5.85 -10.85 20.90
C CYS A 595 6.46 -11.85 21.88
N ALA A 596 5.95 -11.92 23.10
CA ALA A 596 6.40 -12.89 24.10
C ALA A 596 6.17 -14.33 23.63
N LEU A 597 5.01 -14.64 23.02
CA LEU A 597 4.71 -15.97 22.48
C LEU A 597 5.62 -16.33 21.31
N ARG A 598 5.83 -15.39 20.35
CA ARG A 598 6.78 -15.60 19.25
C ARG A 598 8.19 -15.88 19.76
N ALA A 599 8.65 -15.08 20.74
CA ALA A 599 9.94 -15.24 21.37
C ALA A 599 10.11 -16.61 22.05
N LEU A 600 9.08 -17.10 22.76
CA LEU A 600 9.08 -18.47 23.29
C LEU A 600 9.20 -19.52 22.18
N GLY A 601 8.50 -19.34 21.07
CA GLY A 601 8.61 -20.20 19.90
C GLY A 601 10.02 -20.19 19.29
N GLU A 602 10.68 -19.02 19.22
CA GLU A 602 12.04 -18.87 18.71
C GLU A 602 13.11 -19.52 19.60
N ILE A 603 12.90 -19.54 20.92
CA ILE A 603 13.77 -20.26 21.87
C ILE A 603 13.82 -21.75 21.55
N GLY A 604 12.70 -22.35 21.16
CA GLY A 604 12.64 -23.72 20.65
C GLY A 604 13.02 -24.83 21.63
N LYS A 605 13.16 -24.55 22.93
CA LYS A 605 13.50 -25.51 23.98
C LYS A 605 12.25 -26.17 24.59
N GLU A 606 12.43 -27.33 25.23
CA GLU A 606 11.34 -28.02 25.93
C GLU A 606 10.64 -27.15 26.96
N SER A 607 11.41 -26.41 27.77
CA SER A 607 10.85 -25.48 28.77
C SER A 607 9.98 -24.38 28.14
N ALA A 608 10.31 -23.93 26.93
CA ALA A 608 9.51 -22.96 26.19
C ALA A 608 8.21 -23.60 25.66
N LEU A 609 8.27 -24.84 25.17
CA LEU A 609 7.08 -25.59 24.77
C LEU A 609 6.13 -25.81 25.95
N GLU A 610 6.67 -26.22 27.11
CA GLU A 610 5.87 -26.35 28.34
C GLU A 610 5.21 -25.01 28.74
N ALA A 611 5.97 -23.91 28.62
CA ALA A 611 5.44 -22.59 28.90
C ALA A 611 4.29 -22.22 27.96
N LEU A 612 4.40 -22.51 26.65
CA LEU A 612 3.34 -22.27 25.66
C LEU A 612 2.09 -23.12 25.96
N LEU A 613 2.27 -24.40 26.27
CA LEU A 613 1.16 -25.31 26.63
C LEU A 613 0.43 -24.85 27.89
N GLU A 614 1.16 -24.36 28.91
CA GLU A 614 0.57 -23.86 30.17
C GLU A 614 -0.13 -22.48 30.02
N ILE A 615 0.18 -21.69 28.97
CA ILE A 615 -0.53 -20.46 28.69
C ILE A 615 -1.98 -20.76 28.27
N GLY A 616 -2.20 -21.92 27.63
CA GLY A 616 -3.49 -22.32 27.11
C GLY A 616 -3.93 -21.49 25.91
N THR A 617 -5.25 -21.43 25.66
CA THR A 617 -5.81 -20.75 24.49
C THR A 617 -6.22 -19.31 24.83
N PRO A 618 -5.51 -18.27 24.35
CA PRO A 618 -5.89 -16.88 24.59
C PRO A 618 -7.24 -16.53 23.96
N SER A 619 -8.03 -15.68 24.63
CA SER A 619 -9.31 -15.19 24.08
C SER A 619 -9.13 -14.26 22.88
N ASP A 620 -8.05 -13.44 22.88
CA ASP A 620 -7.73 -12.56 21.75
C ASP A 620 -7.15 -13.39 20.59
N ARG A 621 -7.82 -13.37 19.45
CA ARG A 621 -7.43 -14.11 18.23
C ARG A 621 -6.06 -13.72 17.66
N ARG A 622 -5.63 -12.47 17.84
CA ARG A 622 -4.31 -12.00 17.40
C ARG A 622 -3.20 -12.66 18.25
N VAL A 623 -3.45 -12.78 19.54
CA VAL A 623 -2.56 -13.49 20.46
C VAL A 623 -2.58 -14.99 20.19
N ARG A 624 -3.78 -15.59 19.86
CA ARG A 624 -3.86 -17.01 19.42
C ARG A 624 -3.06 -17.27 18.16
N ARG A 625 -3.10 -16.36 17.16
CA ARG A 625 -2.24 -16.49 15.95
C ARG A 625 -0.77 -16.57 16.31
N ALA A 626 -0.30 -15.71 17.21
CA ALA A 626 1.09 -15.74 17.67
C ALA A 626 1.45 -17.04 18.39
N LEU A 627 0.54 -17.56 19.22
CA LEU A 627 0.70 -18.84 19.91
C LEU A 627 0.81 -20.00 18.89
N VAL A 628 -0.09 -20.03 17.92
CA VAL A 628 -0.11 -21.05 16.85
C VAL A 628 1.19 -21.01 16.05
N LYS A 629 1.65 -19.81 15.68
CA LYS A 629 2.93 -19.63 15.01
C LYS A 629 4.11 -20.13 15.83
N ALA A 630 4.07 -19.90 17.16
CA ALA A 630 5.10 -20.39 18.08
C ALA A 630 5.14 -21.93 18.12
N PHE A 631 4.00 -22.62 18.18
CA PHE A 631 3.94 -24.08 18.12
C PHE A 631 4.53 -24.67 16.84
N GLY A 632 4.43 -23.95 15.72
CA GLY A 632 5.05 -24.36 14.46
C GLY A 632 6.58 -24.48 14.48
N ASN A 633 7.25 -24.06 15.54
CA ASN A 633 8.69 -24.22 15.72
C ASN A 633 9.09 -25.53 16.43
N PHE A 634 8.12 -26.31 16.92
CA PHE A 634 8.38 -27.53 17.67
C PHE A 634 7.98 -28.79 16.88
N LYS A 635 8.90 -29.76 16.84
CA LYS A 635 8.64 -31.10 16.30
C LYS A 635 8.21 -32.04 17.44
N ASP A 636 7.08 -31.73 18.08
CA ASP A 636 6.55 -32.41 19.25
C ASP A 636 5.07 -32.77 19.04
N ASP A 637 4.69 -33.95 19.51
CA ASP A 637 3.33 -34.49 19.33
C ASP A 637 2.26 -33.63 20.02
N ARG A 638 2.57 -33.00 21.15
CA ARG A 638 1.64 -32.11 21.87
C ARG A 638 1.37 -30.86 21.08
N ALA A 639 2.44 -30.23 20.53
CA ALA A 639 2.32 -29.07 19.64
C ALA A 639 1.55 -29.42 18.38
N ARG A 640 1.88 -30.54 17.73
CA ARG A 640 1.19 -31.04 16.53
C ARG A 640 -0.31 -31.26 16.77
N ASN A 641 -0.67 -31.97 17.85
CA ASN A 641 -2.08 -32.24 18.16
C ASN A 641 -2.85 -30.94 18.45
N THR A 642 -2.21 -29.98 19.11
CA THR A 642 -2.78 -28.64 19.32
C THR A 642 -3.02 -27.93 17.99
N LEU A 643 -2.05 -27.92 17.06
CA LEU A 643 -2.18 -27.32 15.73
C LEU A 643 -3.30 -27.97 14.91
N ILE A 644 -3.43 -29.30 14.94
CA ILE A 644 -4.50 -30.03 14.26
C ILE A 644 -5.87 -29.61 14.83
N GLY A 645 -6.02 -29.60 16.15
CA GLY A 645 -7.26 -29.19 16.80
C GLY A 645 -7.67 -27.76 16.46
N ILE A 646 -6.72 -26.83 16.43
CA ILE A 646 -6.95 -25.43 16.04
C ILE A 646 -7.31 -25.31 14.55
N LEU A 647 -6.60 -26.00 13.66
CA LEU A 647 -6.90 -26.02 12.24
C LEU A 647 -8.33 -26.50 11.95
N GLU A 648 -8.82 -27.47 12.69
CA GLU A 648 -10.16 -28.04 12.52
C GLU A 648 -11.28 -27.19 13.12
N SER A 649 -11.05 -26.50 14.23
CA SER A 649 -12.16 -25.98 15.04
C SER A 649 -12.04 -24.56 15.59
N ASP A 650 -10.91 -23.81 15.36
CA ASP A 650 -10.84 -22.43 15.82
C ASP A 650 -11.90 -21.56 15.12
N GLU A 651 -12.54 -20.70 15.87
CA GLU A 651 -13.57 -19.78 15.36
C GLU A 651 -13.02 -18.76 14.37
N SER A 652 -11.72 -18.37 14.48
CA SER A 652 -11.11 -17.41 13.60
C SER A 652 -10.48 -18.10 12.38
N PRO A 653 -10.92 -17.79 11.16
CA PRO A 653 -10.31 -18.31 9.95
C PRO A 653 -8.84 -17.97 9.83
N TYR A 654 -8.42 -16.81 10.35
CA TYR A 654 -7.00 -16.38 10.31
C TYR A 654 -6.11 -17.16 11.29
N VAL A 655 -6.64 -17.59 12.43
CA VAL A 655 -5.96 -18.51 13.35
C VAL A 655 -5.79 -19.87 12.69
N ARG A 656 -6.82 -20.36 11.98
CA ARG A 656 -6.76 -21.60 11.19
C ARG A 656 -5.76 -21.53 10.05
N CYS A 657 -5.65 -20.39 9.36
CA CYS A 657 -4.61 -20.16 8.34
C CYS A 657 -3.20 -20.32 8.92
N GLU A 658 -2.92 -19.69 10.07
CA GLU A 658 -1.64 -19.84 10.73
C GLU A 658 -1.38 -21.27 11.21
N ALA A 659 -2.43 -22.00 11.62
CA ALA A 659 -2.31 -23.40 12.00
C ALA A 659 -1.94 -24.29 10.80
N ALA A 660 -2.50 -24.04 9.61
CA ALA A 660 -2.14 -24.73 8.37
C ALA A 660 -0.65 -24.57 8.04
N LEU A 661 -0.15 -23.34 8.04
CA LEU A 661 1.25 -23.02 7.78
C LEU A 661 2.20 -23.61 8.82
N SER A 662 1.83 -23.49 10.11
CA SER A 662 2.61 -24.02 11.23
C SER A 662 2.66 -25.54 11.26
N LEU A 663 1.55 -26.21 10.90
CA LEU A 663 1.48 -27.67 10.83
C LEU A 663 2.40 -28.22 9.72
N ALA A 664 2.35 -27.62 8.53
CA ALA A 664 3.24 -28.03 7.43
C ALA A 664 4.72 -27.79 7.76
N LYS A 665 5.04 -26.73 8.49
CA LYS A 665 6.39 -26.43 8.93
C LYS A 665 6.92 -27.44 9.94
N SER A 666 6.12 -27.81 10.94
CA SER A 666 6.53 -28.68 12.06
C SER A 666 6.41 -30.16 11.72
N TRP A 667 5.47 -30.54 10.85
CA TRP A 667 5.19 -31.94 10.51
C TRP A 667 4.89 -32.15 9.02
N PRO A 668 5.86 -31.93 8.12
CA PRO A 668 5.64 -31.99 6.66
C PRO A 668 5.19 -33.37 6.17
N ASP A 669 5.63 -34.46 6.79
CA ASP A 669 5.33 -35.82 6.32
C ASP A 669 3.88 -36.27 6.59
N GLY A 670 3.14 -35.58 7.47
CA GLY A 670 1.79 -35.98 7.85
C GLY A 670 0.73 -34.89 7.74
N ALA A 671 1.10 -33.67 7.36
CA ALA A 671 0.17 -32.52 7.32
C ALA A 671 -0.86 -32.61 6.18
N PHE A 672 -0.53 -33.27 5.05
CA PHE A 672 -1.33 -33.24 3.83
C PHE A 672 -2.80 -33.59 4.01
N PRO A 673 -3.20 -34.69 4.68
CA PRO A 673 -4.63 -35.04 4.83
C PRO A 673 -5.42 -33.95 5.60
N HIS A 674 -4.80 -33.31 6.59
CA HIS A 674 -5.42 -32.26 7.39
C HIS A 674 -5.60 -30.97 6.57
N LEU A 675 -4.56 -30.58 5.81
CA LEU A 675 -4.60 -29.42 4.93
C LEU A 675 -5.63 -29.60 3.80
N LYS A 676 -5.69 -30.77 3.18
CA LYS A 676 -6.67 -31.08 2.14
C LYS A 676 -8.11 -31.01 2.68
N LYS A 677 -8.35 -31.51 3.89
CA LYS A 677 -9.66 -31.40 4.57
C LYS A 677 -10.01 -29.95 4.87
N ALA A 678 -9.06 -29.13 5.34
CA ALA A 678 -9.27 -27.74 5.71
C ALA A 678 -9.47 -26.82 4.49
N MET A 679 -8.82 -27.10 3.37
CA MET A 679 -8.86 -26.29 2.14
C MET A 679 -10.28 -26.11 1.58
N VAL A 680 -11.18 -27.05 1.80
CA VAL A 680 -12.56 -27.01 1.29
C VAL A 680 -13.56 -26.39 2.28
N VAL A 681 -13.09 -25.95 3.44
CA VAL A 681 -13.93 -25.28 4.44
C VAL A 681 -14.08 -23.82 4.05
N HIS A 682 -15.30 -23.32 4.06
CA HIS A 682 -15.59 -21.91 3.77
C HIS A 682 -14.81 -20.98 4.70
N SER A 683 -14.22 -19.94 4.13
CA SER A 683 -13.51 -18.89 4.86
C SER A 683 -13.64 -17.56 4.11
N PRO A 684 -13.47 -16.40 4.78
CA PRO A 684 -13.54 -15.10 4.11
C PRO A 684 -12.60 -15.04 2.92
N ASN A 685 -13.15 -14.73 1.74
CA ASN A 685 -12.39 -14.63 0.48
C ASN A 685 -11.45 -15.84 0.25
N GLU A 686 -11.80 -17.05 0.67
CA GLU A 686 -11.00 -18.28 0.56
C GLU A 686 -9.59 -18.21 1.17
N THR A 687 -9.41 -17.43 2.24
CA THR A 687 -8.10 -17.25 2.90
C THR A 687 -7.53 -18.56 3.45
N LEU A 688 -8.39 -19.45 3.96
CA LEU A 688 -7.95 -20.76 4.47
C LEU A 688 -7.48 -21.68 3.32
N ALA A 689 -8.16 -21.66 2.19
CA ALA A 689 -7.73 -22.42 1.01
C ALA A 689 -6.39 -21.94 0.47
N GLU A 690 -6.17 -20.60 0.41
CA GLU A 690 -4.89 -19.99 0.06
C GLU A 690 -3.78 -20.47 0.99
N ALA A 691 -3.97 -20.37 2.32
CA ALA A 691 -2.98 -20.78 3.31
C ALA A 691 -2.68 -22.29 3.27
N CYS A 692 -3.69 -23.13 3.03
CA CYS A 692 -3.49 -24.57 2.87
C CYS A 692 -2.67 -24.90 1.63
N LEU A 693 -2.93 -24.26 0.49
CA LEU A 693 -2.15 -24.45 -0.74
C LEU A 693 -0.69 -24.02 -0.54
N GLU A 694 -0.47 -22.83 0.04
CA GLU A 694 0.89 -22.36 0.38
C GLU A 694 1.63 -23.37 1.27
N ALA A 695 0.97 -23.86 2.31
CA ALA A 695 1.51 -24.85 3.23
C ALA A 695 1.86 -26.16 2.52
N MET A 696 0.99 -26.64 1.60
CA MET A 696 1.22 -27.86 0.81
C MET A 696 2.45 -27.77 -0.08
N GLY A 697 2.82 -26.58 -0.57
CA GLY A 697 4.00 -26.39 -1.41
C GLY A 697 5.31 -26.86 -0.79
N LYS A 698 5.38 -27.00 0.54
CA LYS A 698 6.53 -27.54 1.28
C LYS A 698 6.52 -29.06 1.41
N LEU A 699 5.45 -29.72 1.00
CA LEU A 699 5.26 -31.15 1.17
C LEU A 699 5.74 -31.95 -0.05
N LYS A 700 6.13 -33.20 0.19
CA LYS A 700 6.62 -34.15 -0.86
C LYS A 700 5.53 -35.14 -1.25
N ASP A 701 4.32 -34.68 -1.51
CA ASP A 701 3.19 -35.53 -1.88
C ASP A 701 2.88 -35.35 -3.37
N GLU A 702 2.72 -36.43 -4.12
CA GLU A 702 2.45 -36.37 -5.57
C GLU A 702 1.09 -35.73 -5.88
N GLU A 703 0.12 -35.86 -4.98
CA GLU A 703 -1.20 -35.26 -5.13
C GLU A 703 -1.15 -33.72 -5.01
N VAL A 704 -0.17 -33.15 -4.31
CA VAL A 704 0.01 -31.70 -4.16
C VAL A 704 0.15 -31.03 -5.53
N LYS A 705 1.01 -31.58 -6.41
CA LYS A 705 1.21 -30.98 -7.73
C LYS A 705 -0.11 -30.90 -8.52
N ARG A 706 -0.89 -31.96 -8.52
CA ARG A 706 -2.19 -31.98 -9.21
C ARG A 706 -3.15 -30.92 -8.64
N LEU A 707 -3.22 -30.80 -7.30
CA LEU A 707 -4.09 -29.80 -6.66
C LEU A 707 -3.66 -28.36 -6.97
N VAL A 708 -2.33 -28.11 -7.03
CA VAL A 708 -1.78 -26.81 -7.41
C VAL A 708 -2.15 -26.48 -8.86
N ASP A 709 -1.93 -27.41 -9.80
CA ASP A 709 -2.26 -27.19 -11.20
C ASP A 709 -3.77 -26.94 -11.43
N GLU A 710 -4.63 -27.74 -10.77
CA GLU A 710 -6.09 -27.56 -10.81
C GLU A 710 -6.53 -26.20 -10.20
N SER A 711 -5.78 -25.70 -9.21
CA SER A 711 -6.08 -24.44 -8.52
C SER A 711 -5.66 -23.22 -9.32
N LEU A 712 -4.78 -23.33 -10.31
CA LEU A 712 -4.38 -22.22 -11.20
C LEU A 712 -5.43 -21.88 -12.25
N ALA A 713 -6.39 -22.78 -12.53
CA ALA A 713 -7.37 -22.62 -13.60
C ALA A 713 -8.18 -21.32 -13.45
N TYR A 714 -8.45 -20.63 -14.58
CA TYR A 714 -9.40 -19.54 -14.62
C TYR A 714 -10.79 -20.03 -14.15
N GLY A 715 -11.52 -19.22 -13.38
CA GLY A 715 -12.78 -19.64 -12.74
C GLY A 715 -12.62 -20.08 -11.28
N LYS A 716 -11.38 -20.37 -10.82
CA LYS A 716 -11.12 -20.52 -9.39
C LYS A 716 -11.02 -19.16 -8.73
N PRO A 717 -11.41 -19.03 -7.44
CA PRO A 717 -11.25 -17.78 -6.70
C PRO A 717 -9.82 -17.27 -6.76
N ILE A 718 -9.65 -15.95 -6.83
CA ILE A 718 -8.35 -15.30 -6.99
C ILE A 718 -7.34 -15.78 -5.93
N ARG A 719 -7.76 -15.85 -4.66
CA ARG A 719 -6.88 -16.32 -3.57
C ARG A 719 -6.46 -17.78 -3.70
N VAL A 720 -7.33 -18.63 -4.19
CA VAL A 720 -6.98 -20.04 -4.47
C VAL A 720 -5.90 -20.10 -5.53
N ARG A 721 -6.02 -19.31 -6.59
CA ARG A 721 -5.02 -19.22 -7.66
C ARG A 721 -3.70 -18.65 -7.16
N VAL A 722 -3.73 -17.60 -6.36
CA VAL A 722 -2.52 -17.04 -5.70
C VAL A 722 -1.92 -18.05 -4.72
N GLY A 723 -2.73 -18.78 -3.97
CA GLY A 723 -2.28 -19.86 -3.10
C GLY A 723 -1.51 -20.96 -3.85
N ALA A 724 -1.96 -21.28 -5.08
CA ALA A 724 -1.25 -22.20 -5.96
C ALA A 724 0.11 -21.65 -6.41
N LEU A 725 0.20 -20.35 -6.75
CA LEU A 725 1.48 -19.68 -7.05
C LEU A 725 2.41 -19.66 -5.82
N LYS A 726 1.86 -19.41 -4.62
CA LYS A 726 2.60 -19.49 -3.35
C LYS A 726 3.12 -20.91 -3.09
N ALA A 727 2.35 -21.94 -3.45
CA ALA A 727 2.79 -23.32 -3.34
C ALA A 727 4.00 -23.61 -4.26
N ILE A 728 3.97 -23.09 -5.50
CA ILE A 728 5.11 -23.20 -6.43
C ILE A 728 6.33 -22.47 -5.85
N LYS A 729 6.15 -21.26 -5.34
CA LYS A 729 7.21 -20.49 -4.66
C LYS A 729 7.79 -21.29 -3.48
N ALA A 730 6.94 -21.83 -2.61
CA ALA A 730 7.34 -22.59 -1.43
C ALA A 730 8.13 -23.88 -1.80
N ARG A 731 7.87 -24.48 -2.97
CA ARG A 731 8.63 -25.59 -3.54
C ARG A 731 10.02 -25.16 -4.04
N GLY A 732 10.23 -23.86 -4.30
CA GLY A 732 11.51 -23.28 -4.70
C GLY A 732 11.88 -23.47 -6.17
N ARG A 733 10.98 -23.94 -7.03
CA ARG A 733 11.21 -24.11 -8.48
C ARG A 733 9.91 -24.17 -9.28
N ILE A 734 9.98 -23.77 -10.54
CA ILE A 734 8.94 -24.01 -11.55
C ILE A 734 9.27 -25.29 -12.33
N ALA A 735 8.36 -26.26 -12.37
CA ALA A 735 8.54 -27.48 -13.13
C ALA A 735 8.42 -27.21 -14.65
N ASP A 736 9.07 -28.02 -15.51
CA ASP A 736 9.12 -27.78 -16.94
C ASP A 736 7.73 -27.81 -17.60
N ASP A 737 6.84 -28.66 -17.11
CA ASP A 737 5.46 -28.79 -17.59
C ASP A 737 4.55 -27.64 -17.13
N GLU A 738 4.92 -26.84 -16.11
CA GLU A 738 4.19 -25.66 -15.64
C GLU A 738 4.54 -24.40 -16.44
N VAL A 739 5.70 -24.32 -17.09
CA VAL A 739 6.19 -23.12 -17.77
C VAL A 739 5.20 -22.62 -18.82
N ALA A 740 4.67 -23.50 -19.64
CA ALA A 740 3.72 -23.11 -20.69
C ALA A 740 2.43 -22.50 -20.12
N LEU A 741 1.87 -23.11 -19.05
CA LEU A 741 0.68 -22.63 -18.37
C LEU A 741 0.94 -21.25 -17.73
N LEU A 742 2.06 -21.08 -17.03
CA LEU A 742 2.37 -19.79 -16.37
C LEU A 742 2.63 -18.67 -17.38
N LYS A 743 3.24 -18.97 -18.54
CA LYS A 743 3.38 -18.01 -19.65
C LYS A 743 2.02 -17.62 -20.22
N ASP A 744 1.10 -18.56 -20.37
CA ASP A 744 -0.26 -18.27 -20.83
C ASP A 744 -1.01 -17.38 -19.83
N ILE A 745 -0.91 -17.68 -18.53
CA ILE A 745 -1.48 -16.83 -17.47
C ILE A 745 -0.93 -15.40 -17.56
N LEU A 746 0.37 -15.21 -17.74
CA LEU A 746 0.98 -13.88 -17.87
C LEU A 746 0.43 -13.08 -19.05
N GLN A 747 0.18 -13.73 -20.16
CA GLN A 747 -0.22 -13.07 -21.42
C GLN A 747 -1.73 -12.88 -21.56
N ASN A 748 -2.51 -13.83 -21.09
CA ASN A 748 -3.92 -13.98 -21.49
C ASN A 748 -4.92 -13.98 -20.32
N ASP A 749 -4.46 -14.13 -19.08
CA ASP A 749 -5.38 -14.17 -17.95
C ASP A 749 -6.11 -12.85 -17.77
N LYS A 750 -7.40 -12.89 -17.48
CA LYS A 750 -8.22 -11.68 -17.30
C LYS A 750 -7.97 -11.03 -15.93
N GLU A 751 -7.53 -11.83 -14.94
CA GLU A 751 -7.33 -11.34 -13.56
C GLU A 751 -5.92 -10.82 -13.36
N TYR A 752 -5.79 -9.49 -13.31
CA TYR A 752 -4.48 -8.83 -13.19
C TYR A 752 -3.76 -9.17 -11.87
N ARG A 753 -4.47 -9.44 -10.77
CA ARG A 753 -3.86 -9.78 -9.47
C ARG A 753 -3.10 -11.09 -9.53
N VAL A 754 -3.61 -12.05 -10.30
CA VAL A 754 -2.91 -13.32 -10.54
C VAL A 754 -1.64 -13.10 -11.36
N ARG A 755 -1.74 -12.26 -12.44
CA ARG A 755 -0.57 -11.89 -13.25
C ARG A 755 0.47 -11.12 -12.41
N LEU A 756 0.01 -10.16 -11.61
CA LEU A 756 0.87 -9.36 -10.74
C LEU A 756 1.61 -10.24 -9.73
N TYR A 757 0.90 -11.12 -9.02
CA TYR A 757 1.53 -12.03 -8.06
C TYR A 757 2.49 -13.02 -8.75
N LEU A 758 2.14 -13.52 -9.93
CA LEU A 758 3.04 -14.37 -10.71
C LEU A 758 4.38 -13.69 -11.00
N ILE A 759 4.35 -12.39 -11.31
CA ILE A 759 5.57 -11.61 -11.58
C ILE A 759 6.31 -11.28 -10.27
N SER A 760 5.67 -10.51 -9.38
CA SER A 760 6.32 -9.97 -8.17
C SER A 760 6.53 -11.01 -7.08
N GLY A 761 5.57 -11.92 -6.91
CA GLY A 761 5.58 -12.93 -5.84
C GLY A 761 6.29 -14.22 -6.19
N LEU A 762 6.36 -14.61 -7.47
CA LEU A 762 6.95 -15.88 -7.89
C LEU A 762 8.20 -15.69 -8.75
N LEU A 763 8.10 -15.00 -9.89
CA LEU A 763 9.22 -14.92 -10.85
C LEU A 763 10.38 -14.08 -10.31
N ARG A 764 10.12 -13.00 -9.60
CA ARG A 764 11.15 -12.19 -8.93
C ARG A 764 11.98 -13.05 -7.95
N GLU A 765 11.35 -13.90 -7.18
CA GLU A 765 11.99 -14.72 -6.17
C GLU A 765 12.74 -15.93 -6.73
N LEU A 766 12.19 -16.56 -7.75
CA LEU A 766 12.77 -17.77 -8.32
C LEU A 766 13.79 -17.49 -9.44
N SER A 767 13.88 -16.26 -9.91
CA SER A 767 14.82 -15.79 -10.95
C SER A 767 14.86 -16.72 -12.18
N ASP A 768 13.68 -17.08 -12.72
CA ASP A 768 13.59 -18.07 -13.82
C ASP A 768 13.71 -17.40 -15.19
N SER A 769 14.90 -17.52 -15.82
CA SER A 769 15.22 -16.89 -17.12
C SER A 769 14.32 -17.34 -18.28
N ARG A 770 13.62 -18.48 -18.16
CA ARG A 770 12.67 -18.95 -19.20
C ARG A 770 11.51 -17.95 -19.46
N PHE A 771 11.31 -16.96 -18.58
CA PHE A 771 10.24 -15.96 -18.67
C PHE A 771 10.69 -14.60 -19.23
N VAL A 772 11.96 -14.36 -19.50
CA VAL A 772 12.52 -13.08 -19.97
C VAL A 772 11.76 -12.53 -21.19
N GLU A 773 11.56 -13.34 -22.21
CA GLU A 773 10.89 -12.90 -23.46
C GLU A 773 9.42 -12.51 -23.24
N VAL A 774 8.68 -13.30 -22.44
CA VAL A 774 7.28 -13.00 -22.17
C VAL A 774 7.13 -11.76 -21.29
N LEU A 775 8.01 -11.56 -20.32
CA LEU A 775 8.03 -10.35 -19.47
C LEU A 775 8.28 -9.09 -20.30
N ALA A 776 9.20 -9.13 -21.28
CA ALA A 776 9.42 -8.02 -22.21
C ALA A 776 8.16 -7.67 -23.03
N GLY A 777 7.32 -8.64 -23.34
CA GLY A 777 6.04 -8.44 -24.00
C GLY A 777 4.97 -7.84 -23.08
N VAL A 778 4.85 -8.38 -21.87
CA VAL A 778 3.89 -7.95 -20.84
C VAL A 778 4.18 -6.53 -20.38
N SER A 779 5.45 -6.15 -20.19
CA SER A 779 5.84 -4.79 -19.75
C SER A 779 5.39 -3.69 -20.72
N LYS A 780 5.14 -4.02 -21.99
CA LYS A 780 4.70 -3.06 -23.04
C LYS A 780 3.20 -3.09 -23.29
N LYS A 781 2.53 -4.23 -23.05
CA LYS A 781 1.18 -4.49 -23.58
C LYS A 781 0.12 -4.75 -22.51
N ASP A 782 0.50 -5.04 -21.26
CA ASP A 782 -0.50 -5.30 -20.22
C ASP A 782 -1.35 -4.05 -19.98
N ARG A 783 -2.64 -4.27 -19.74
CA ARG A 783 -3.59 -3.18 -19.50
C ARG A 783 -3.38 -2.51 -18.14
N ASN A 784 -2.83 -3.24 -17.17
CA ASN A 784 -2.62 -2.75 -15.80
C ASN A 784 -1.21 -2.17 -15.64
N GLY A 785 -1.12 -0.92 -15.15
CA GLY A 785 0.14 -0.20 -14.96
C GLY A 785 1.09 -0.89 -14.00
N SER A 786 0.58 -1.42 -12.88
CA SER A 786 1.40 -2.16 -11.90
C SER A 786 1.99 -3.44 -12.49
N VAL A 787 1.22 -4.16 -13.32
CA VAL A 787 1.71 -5.35 -14.03
C VAL A 787 2.81 -4.96 -15.01
N ARG A 788 2.61 -3.86 -15.78
CA ARG A 788 3.66 -3.35 -16.70
C ARG A 788 4.96 -3.02 -15.97
N ARG A 789 4.85 -2.27 -14.86
CA ARG A 789 6.00 -1.87 -14.05
C ARG A 789 6.74 -3.07 -13.48
N GLN A 790 6.05 -3.97 -12.80
CA GLN A 790 6.65 -5.15 -12.22
C GLN A 790 7.28 -6.09 -13.28
N ALA A 791 6.62 -6.23 -14.44
CA ALA A 791 7.18 -7.00 -15.55
C ALA A 791 8.47 -6.38 -16.10
N LEU A 792 8.55 -5.05 -16.16
CA LEU A 792 9.74 -4.35 -16.64
C LEU A 792 10.92 -4.52 -15.66
N GLU A 793 10.67 -4.39 -14.36
CA GLU A 793 11.68 -4.58 -13.31
C GLU A 793 12.25 -6.01 -13.33
N VAL A 794 11.37 -7.01 -13.28
CA VAL A 794 11.78 -8.43 -13.28
C VAL A 794 12.46 -8.79 -14.60
N TYR A 795 12.03 -8.23 -15.75
CA TYR A 795 12.72 -8.39 -17.02
C TYR A 795 14.17 -7.92 -16.96
N TYR A 796 14.43 -6.72 -16.40
CA TYR A 796 15.80 -6.21 -16.27
C TYR A 796 16.64 -7.01 -15.28
N ASP A 797 16.05 -7.45 -14.20
CA ASP A 797 16.76 -8.29 -13.23
C ASP A 797 17.21 -9.61 -13.86
N LEU A 798 16.30 -10.33 -14.52
CA LEU A 798 16.60 -11.60 -15.17
C LEU A 798 17.55 -11.46 -16.37
N SER A 799 17.44 -10.37 -17.15
CA SER A 799 18.33 -10.12 -18.29
C SER A 799 19.76 -9.86 -17.87
N LYS A 800 19.97 -9.15 -16.75
CA LYS A 800 21.32 -8.94 -16.17
C LYS A 800 21.94 -10.23 -15.68
N GLU A 801 21.18 -11.12 -15.05
CA GLU A 801 21.65 -12.43 -14.61
C GLU A 801 22.04 -13.31 -15.81
N GLU A 802 21.25 -13.30 -16.88
CA GLU A 802 21.55 -14.06 -18.10
C GLU A 802 22.85 -13.59 -18.76
N ASP A 803 23.08 -12.28 -18.84
CA ASP A 803 24.32 -11.69 -19.35
C ASP A 803 25.53 -12.06 -18.47
N GLN A 804 25.41 -12.08 -17.15
CA GLN A 804 26.44 -12.48 -16.22
C GLN A 804 26.76 -13.98 -16.33
N VAL A 805 25.77 -14.83 -16.44
CA VAL A 805 25.94 -16.28 -16.65
C VAL A 805 26.62 -16.56 -17.98
N ALA A 806 26.23 -15.85 -19.05
CA ALA A 806 26.87 -15.97 -20.35
C ALA A 806 28.34 -15.51 -20.32
N ALA A 807 28.65 -14.41 -19.62
CA ALA A 807 30.01 -13.93 -19.43
C ALA A 807 30.86 -14.91 -18.60
N LEU A 808 30.32 -15.46 -17.50
CA LEU A 808 30.98 -16.49 -16.70
C LEU A 808 31.25 -17.79 -17.48
N THR A 809 30.29 -18.16 -18.33
CA THR A 809 30.45 -19.35 -19.18
C THR A 809 31.57 -19.18 -20.22
N ARG A 810 31.62 -17.98 -20.86
CA ARG A 810 32.73 -17.62 -21.76
C ARG A 810 34.08 -17.65 -21.06
N LEU A 811 34.18 -17.03 -19.88
CA LEU A 811 35.38 -17.00 -19.06
C LEU A 811 35.83 -18.41 -18.65
N ARG A 812 34.90 -19.29 -18.29
CA ARG A 812 35.23 -20.71 -18.00
C ARG A 812 35.80 -21.42 -19.22
N THR A 813 35.19 -21.25 -20.38
CA THR A 813 35.65 -21.85 -21.64
C THR A 813 37.06 -21.35 -22.00
N GLU A 814 37.32 -20.03 -21.85
CA GLU A 814 38.64 -19.45 -22.08
C GLU A 814 39.70 -20.02 -21.09
N ILE A 815 39.34 -20.16 -19.81
CA ILE A 815 40.21 -20.75 -18.80
C ILE A 815 40.54 -22.22 -19.13
N GLU A 816 39.57 -22.99 -19.58
CA GLU A 816 39.80 -24.38 -20.00
C GLU A 816 40.72 -24.44 -21.23
N ALA A 817 40.52 -23.60 -22.24
CA ALA A 817 41.39 -23.52 -23.41
C ALA A 817 42.84 -23.14 -23.03
N LEU A 818 43.01 -22.15 -22.14
CA LEU A 818 44.34 -21.74 -21.65
C LEU A 818 45.02 -22.85 -20.82
N LYS A 819 44.25 -23.65 -20.06
CA LYS A 819 44.81 -24.83 -19.36
C LYS A 819 45.28 -25.90 -20.32
N GLU A 820 44.53 -26.16 -21.38
CA GLU A 820 44.97 -27.12 -22.42
C GLU A 820 46.22 -26.64 -23.17
N GLU A 821 46.29 -25.33 -23.52
CA GLU A 821 47.45 -24.75 -24.20
C GLU A 821 48.69 -24.80 -23.29
N ASN A 822 48.54 -24.47 -22.03
CA ASN A 822 49.63 -24.56 -21.02
C ASN A 822 50.10 -25.99 -20.81
N SER A 823 49.21 -26.95 -20.84
CA SER A 823 49.55 -28.38 -20.76
C SER A 823 50.31 -28.83 -22.01
N LYS A 824 49.96 -28.36 -23.22
CA LYS A 824 50.68 -28.65 -24.45
C LYS A 824 52.08 -28.02 -24.45
N LEU A 825 52.21 -26.79 -23.95
CA LEU A 825 53.50 -26.10 -23.80
C LEU A 825 54.42 -26.81 -22.80
N LEU A 826 53.90 -27.28 -21.70
CA LEU A 826 54.66 -28.07 -20.72
C LEU A 826 55.12 -29.44 -21.26
N LEU A 827 54.34 -30.08 -22.12
CA LEU A 827 54.70 -31.33 -22.79
C LEU A 827 55.70 -31.11 -23.91
N SER A 828 55.79 -29.92 -24.52
CA SER A 828 56.77 -29.61 -25.57
C SER A 828 58.10 -29.06 -25.01
N ALA A 829 58.17 -28.74 -23.72
CA ALA A 829 59.36 -28.22 -23.04
C ALA A 829 60.16 -29.34 -22.30
N ASN A 830 59.63 -30.55 -22.27
CA ASN A 830 60.31 -31.81 -21.84
C ASN A 830 60.69 -32.67 -23.06
#